data_5f10de0b06751d0c72055c96320e386a
#
_entry.id   5f10de0b06751d0c72055c96320e386a
#
_cell.length_a   1.000
_cell.length_b   1.000
_cell.length_c   1.000
_cell.angle_alpha   90.00
_cell.angle_beta   90.00
_cell.angle_gamma   90.00
#
_symmetry.space_group_name_H-M   'P 1'
#
loop_
_entity.id
_entity.type
_entity.pdbx_description
1 polymer ?
#
loop_
_entity_poly.entity_id
_entity_poly.type
_entity_poly.pdbx_seq_one_letter_code
_entity_poly.pdbx_strand_id
1 'polypeptide(L)'
;MKDKWPTLRICAGLFFGASLVAAQAEETVLERVVVEANRLPDPESAAPFSTHVVDAEELRRAPQLRLDDILRAQVPGFSLFRRSSSRTANPTTQGVTLRNFGPSGAGRTLVLLDGIPLNDPFAGYVLWSQVPPASIDSVLVSPGGGAGLFGNAALAGTIFLVSKPLNATSASVEGSIGNDDTYEASLEATIVQRPVAAAVFAEWFSTGGYPVIAPDQRGPVDEHATSDSNLVDLHAEWQISDNTSLRLQGRRFEDDRGNGTALTQNSTTGHDISAVLTHKFPAQRGELQVSAYGQGRRFRSTFSSVNAARTVETPALDQFNVPADAAGGSAVWSMIASEHRIVLGGDARWMEGKTNERFLWNGTTFRRLREAGGAQVFAGLFAEDTWSLSSNTTIVGGFRFDHWELFDGFRKETERATGSILTNSRFADRTGDELNGRLGLRVKPTDALALRGAVYTGFRVPTLNELYRPFRVGNDITEANAALKPEHLLGGEVAVEWQASQTFRLSGTGFLNRLEDAVSNVTIGVGPGTFNPGGFIPAGGVLRQRRNVDLVVAPGFEATSEWQLIPALSLRGGYLFTHPTIERAAEPALRGKLLAQTPEHVFTGGVEWKPTAQWLVSAQVRYSDRQFEDDQNSRVLAPFTTVDVALRYDFSARGSAAIRVENLLDTEIETGKSADGLISIGPPRQVSLQVRWQL
;
A
#
# COMPACT_ATOMS: atom_id res chain seq x y z
N MET A 1 -0.57 24.77 -33.61
CA MET A 1 -1.85 24.27 -34.11
C MET A 1 -1.58 22.97 -34.82
N LYS A 2 -1.67 21.88 -34.13
CA LYS A 2 -1.80 20.51 -34.70
C LYS A 2 -2.71 19.76 -33.74
N ASP A 3 -3.92 19.49 -34.23
CA ASP A 3 -4.95 18.74 -33.54
C ASP A 3 -4.43 17.36 -33.16
N LYS A 4 -4.36 17.07 -31.87
CA LYS A 4 -4.23 15.72 -31.33
C LYS A 4 -5.52 15.37 -30.61
N TRP A 5 -6.49 14.88 -31.34
CA TRP A 5 -7.54 14.08 -30.76
C TRP A 5 -6.97 12.70 -30.48
N PRO A 6 -7.02 12.18 -29.25
CA PRO A 6 -6.69 10.79 -29.01
C PRO A 6 -7.77 9.92 -29.71
N THR A 7 -7.35 9.11 -30.63
CA THR A 7 -8.18 8.10 -31.27
C THR A 7 -8.67 7.13 -30.21
N LEU A 8 -9.90 7.30 -29.80
CA LEU A 8 -10.66 6.36 -28.98
C LEU A 8 -10.78 5.05 -29.78
N ARG A 9 -9.86 4.11 -29.60
CA ARG A 9 -10.03 2.74 -30.05
C ARG A 9 -10.94 2.02 -29.06
N ILE A 10 -12.23 2.32 -29.18
CA ILE A 10 -13.30 1.48 -28.62
C ILE A 10 -13.22 0.16 -29.38
N CYS A 11 -12.82 -0.90 -28.70
CA CYS A 11 -13.10 -2.25 -29.13
C CYS A 11 -14.62 -2.47 -29.05
N ALA A 12 -15.36 -1.95 -30.03
CA ALA A 12 -16.76 -2.28 -30.27
C ALA A 12 -16.82 -3.64 -30.96
N GLY A 13 -17.11 -4.66 -30.20
CA GLY A 13 -17.31 -5.96 -30.77
C GLY A 13 -17.61 -7.00 -29.70
N LEU A 14 -18.86 -7.02 -29.24
CA LEU A 14 -19.64 -8.21 -28.85
C LEU A 14 -20.88 -7.76 -28.08
N PHE A 15 -21.85 -7.15 -28.79
CA PHE A 15 -23.24 -7.13 -28.35
C PHE A 15 -23.86 -8.47 -28.69
N PHE A 16 -23.86 -9.42 -27.79
CA PHE A 16 -24.80 -10.52 -27.80
C PHE A 16 -26.09 -10.03 -27.14
N GLY A 17 -27.14 -9.87 -27.95
CA GLY A 17 -28.49 -9.63 -27.47
C GLY A 17 -28.99 -10.82 -26.65
N ALA A 18 -28.93 -10.71 -25.33
CA ALA A 18 -29.66 -11.59 -24.45
C ALA A 18 -30.95 -10.88 -24.03
N SER A 19 -32.07 -11.36 -24.56
CA SER A 19 -33.41 -11.01 -24.12
C SER A 19 -33.57 -11.48 -22.67
N LEU A 20 -33.58 -10.53 -21.73
CA LEU A 20 -33.88 -10.79 -20.32
C LEU A 20 -35.39 -11.10 -20.18
N VAL A 21 -35.71 -12.38 -20.03
CA VAL A 21 -36.99 -12.81 -19.46
C VAL A 21 -36.89 -12.59 -17.96
N ALA A 22 -37.65 -11.64 -17.43
CA ALA A 22 -37.80 -11.41 -15.99
C ALA A 22 -38.58 -12.59 -15.37
N ALA A 23 -37.89 -13.54 -14.81
CA ALA A 23 -38.45 -14.51 -13.87
C ALA A 23 -38.35 -13.90 -12.46
N GLN A 24 -39.49 -13.62 -11.83
CA GLN A 24 -39.57 -13.33 -10.40
C GLN A 24 -39.12 -14.61 -9.67
N ALA A 25 -37.93 -14.58 -9.09
CA ALA A 25 -37.47 -15.59 -8.14
C ALA A 25 -37.70 -15.04 -6.73
N GLU A 26 -38.39 -15.81 -5.89
CA GLU A 26 -38.49 -15.57 -4.44
C GLU A 26 -37.07 -15.41 -3.86
N GLU A 27 -36.86 -14.33 -3.12
CA GLU A 27 -35.67 -14.07 -2.33
C GLU A 27 -35.54 -15.12 -1.22
N THR A 28 -34.88 -16.21 -1.50
CA THR A 28 -34.27 -17.01 -0.45
C THR A 28 -33.04 -16.23 0.02
N VAL A 29 -33.12 -15.62 1.19
CA VAL A 29 -31.98 -15.06 1.90
C VAL A 29 -31.04 -16.23 2.21
N LEU A 30 -30.10 -16.50 1.31
CA LEU A 30 -29.01 -17.43 1.57
C LEU A 30 -28.07 -16.77 2.56
N GLU A 31 -27.76 -17.49 3.65
CA GLU A 31 -26.70 -17.12 4.58
C GLU A 31 -25.49 -16.63 3.81
N ARG A 32 -25.01 -15.45 4.22
CA ARG A 32 -23.82 -14.80 3.69
C ARG A 32 -22.66 -15.79 3.74
N VAL A 33 -22.31 -16.39 2.62
CA VAL A 33 -21.07 -17.15 2.49
C VAL A 33 -19.97 -16.11 2.45
N VAL A 34 -19.55 -15.68 3.61
CA VAL A 34 -18.29 -14.94 3.77
C VAL A 34 -17.21 -15.94 3.37
N VAL A 35 -16.54 -15.71 2.27
CA VAL A 35 -15.30 -16.42 1.94
C VAL A 35 -14.28 -15.91 2.94
N GLU A 36 -14.23 -16.50 4.10
CA GLU A 36 -13.22 -16.24 5.12
C GLU A 36 -11.91 -16.82 4.58
N ALA A 37 -11.07 -15.96 4.03
CA ALA A 37 -9.66 -16.31 3.94
C ALA A 37 -9.20 -16.60 5.36
N ASN A 38 -8.83 -17.85 5.65
CA ASN A 38 -8.57 -18.35 7.02
C ASN A 38 -7.44 -17.62 7.76
N ARG A 39 -6.76 -16.67 7.11
CA ARG A 39 -5.78 -15.77 7.72
C ARG A 39 -6.38 -14.43 8.15
N LEU A 40 -7.63 -14.12 7.75
CA LEU A 40 -8.29 -12.90 8.24
C LEU A 40 -8.65 -13.09 9.71
N PRO A 41 -8.26 -12.15 10.58
CA PRO A 41 -8.86 -12.07 11.90
C PRO A 41 -10.37 -11.89 11.71
N ASP A 42 -11.17 -12.78 12.30
CA ASP A 42 -12.61 -12.56 12.37
C ASP A 42 -12.88 -11.22 13.07
N PRO A 43 -13.52 -10.22 12.42
CA PRO A 43 -13.77 -8.93 13.05
C PRO A 43 -14.62 -9.05 14.32
N GLU A 44 -15.47 -10.06 14.41
CA GLU A 44 -16.31 -10.32 15.58
C GLU A 44 -15.59 -11.14 16.67
N SER A 45 -14.60 -11.95 16.29
CA SER A 45 -13.82 -12.73 17.24
C SER A 45 -12.79 -11.87 17.93
N ALA A 46 -13.18 -10.77 18.50
CA ALA A 46 -12.47 -10.10 19.58
C ALA A 46 -10.94 -10.27 19.57
N ALA A 47 -10.33 -10.09 18.39
CA ALA A 47 -8.88 -10.20 18.27
C ALA A 47 -8.20 -9.34 19.34
N PRO A 48 -7.27 -9.87 20.13
CA PRO A 48 -6.56 -9.09 21.14
C PRO A 48 -5.58 -8.07 20.54
N PHE A 49 -5.48 -8.01 19.21
CA PHE A 49 -4.61 -7.10 18.46
C PHE A 49 -5.41 -5.91 17.92
N SER A 50 -4.74 -4.77 17.75
CA SER A 50 -5.37 -3.60 17.12
C SER A 50 -5.71 -3.89 15.66
N THR A 51 -6.93 -3.51 15.26
CA THR A 51 -7.41 -3.65 13.87
C THR A 51 -8.32 -2.48 13.52
N HIS A 52 -8.28 -2.05 12.24
CA HIS A 52 -9.20 -1.09 11.67
C HIS A 52 -9.85 -1.72 10.44
N VAL A 53 -11.15 -1.65 10.35
CA VAL A 53 -11.92 -2.16 9.20
C VAL A 53 -12.53 -0.99 8.47
N VAL A 54 -12.39 -0.96 7.15
CA VAL A 54 -13.06 -0.01 6.25
C VAL A 54 -13.91 -0.85 5.30
N ASP A 55 -15.22 -0.75 5.39
CA ASP A 55 -16.14 -1.56 4.59
C ASP A 55 -16.45 -0.93 3.22
N ALA A 56 -17.16 -1.68 2.35
CA ALA A 56 -17.51 -1.25 1.01
C ALA A 56 -18.36 0.04 1.00
N GLU A 57 -19.19 0.24 2.01
CA GLU A 57 -20.03 1.43 2.09
C GLU A 57 -19.22 2.65 2.48
N GLU A 58 -18.29 2.49 3.41
CA GLU A 58 -17.32 3.52 3.80
C GLU A 58 -16.40 3.92 2.65
N LEU A 59 -15.89 2.94 1.88
CA LEU A 59 -15.11 3.18 0.66
C LEU A 59 -15.91 4.01 -0.36
N ARG A 60 -17.18 3.68 -0.58
CA ARG A 60 -18.05 4.40 -1.53
C ARG A 60 -18.45 5.82 -1.08
N ARG A 61 -18.51 6.05 0.24
CA ARG A 61 -18.89 7.35 0.84
C ARG A 61 -17.70 8.28 1.00
N ALA A 62 -16.49 7.77 0.90
CA ALA A 62 -15.28 8.55 1.06
C ALA A 62 -15.20 9.67 0.03
N PRO A 63 -14.80 10.89 0.41
CA PRO A 63 -14.58 11.98 -0.53
C PRO A 63 -13.43 11.71 -1.51
N GLN A 64 -12.42 10.92 -1.13
CA GLN A 64 -11.23 10.64 -1.92
C GLN A 64 -11.52 9.63 -3.03
N LEU A 65 -10.80 9.75 -4.17
CA LEU A 65 -10.92 8.85 -5.31
C LEU A 65 -9.97 7.64 -5.22
N ARG A 66 -8.84 7.74 -4.53
CA ARG A 66 -7.84 6.68 -4.45
C ARG A 66 -7.83 5.98 -3.12
N LEU A 67 -7.59 4.66 -3.13
CA LEU A 67 -7.64 3.83 -1.93
C LEU A 67 -6.61 4.26 -0.87
N ASP A 68 -5.39 4.60 -1.28
CA ASP A 68 -4.36 5.10 -0.36
C ASP A 68 -4.74 6.42 0.30
N ASP A 69 -5.44 7.32 -0.40
CA ASP A 69 -5.93 8.57 0.17
C ASP A 69 -7.09 8.33 1.14
N ILE A 70 -8.00 7.38 0.82
CA ILE A 70 -9.07 6.95 1.74
C ILE A 70 -8.46 6.38 3.03
N LEU A 71 -7.49 5.45 2.90
CA LEU A 71 -6.83 4.85 4.07
C LEU A 71 -6.08 5.89 4.89
N ARG A 72 -5.42 6.85 4.23
CA ARG A 72 -4.73 7.96 4.90
C ARG A 72 -5.68 8.85 5.69
N ALA A 73 -6.89 9.07 5.20
CA ALA A 73 -7.89 9.90 5.85
C ALA A 73 -8.62 9.18 7.00
N GLN A 74 -8.75 7.85 6.94
CA GLN A 74 -9.52 7.07 7.92
C GLN A 74 -8.67 6.35 8.95
N VAL A 75 -7.43 5.97 8.63
CA VAL A 75 -6.51 5.23 9.50
C VAL A 75 -5.35 6.14 9.91
N PRO A 76 -5.33 6.69 11.14
CA PRO A 76 -4.30 7.65 11.58
C PRO A 76 -2.88 7.13 11.41
N GLY A 77 -2.70 5.84 11.64
CA GLY A 77 -1.40 5.16 11.55
C GLY A 77 -0.94 4.79 10.14
N PHE A 78 -1.78 4.96 9.12
CA PHE A 78 -1.40 4.65 7.73
C PHE A 78 -0.56 5.78 7.13
N SER A 79 0.60 5.45 6.59
CA SER A 79 1.43 6.39 5.85
C SER A 79 2.19 5.74 4.70
N LEU A 80 2.49 6.57 3.70
CA LEU A 80 3.37 6.24 2.59
C LEU A 80 4.74 6.89 2.81
N PHE A 81 5.77 6.39 2.14
CA PHE A 81 7.11 6.97 2.22
C PHE A 81 7.13 8.46 1.92
N ARG A 82 6.32 8.92 0.96
CA ARG A 82 6.10 10.34 0.68
C ARG A 82 4.67 10.74 1.02
N ARG A 83 4.43 12.01 1.32
CA ARG A 83 3.10 12.58 1.60
C ARG A 83 2.25 12.77 0.33
N SER A 84 2.73 12.32 -0.82
CA SER A 84 2.05 12.44 -2.12
C SER A 84 0.95 11.39 -2.29
N SER A 85 -0.08 11.73 -3.04
CA SER A 85 -1.14 10.80 -3.47
C SER A 85 -0.66 9.88 -4.59
N SER A 86 -1.13 8.64 -4.62
CA SER A 86 -0.88 7.71 -5.72
C SER A 86 -1.46 8.19 -7.05
N ARG A 87 -2.30 9.21 -7.04
CA ARG A 87 -2.90 9.79 -8.26
C ARG A 87 -1.85 10.17 -9.31
N THR A 88 -0.74 10.83 -8.88
CA THR A 88 0.33 11.27 -9.79
C THR A 88 1.74 10.94 -9.31
N ALA A 89 1.90 10.45 -8.06
CA ALA A 89 3.22 10.17 -7.50
C ALA A 89 3.91 9.01 -8.21
N ASN A 90 5.23 9.10 -8.33
CA ASN A 90 6.04 7.97 -8.80
C ASN A 90 5.81 6.75 -7.87
N PRO A 91 5.44 5.56 -8.40
CA PRO A 91 5.09 4.39 -7.59
C PRO A 91 6.22 3.95 -6.66
N THR A 92 7.49 4.18 -7.00
CA THR A 92 8.65 3.83 -6.16
C THR A 92 8.70 4.62 -4.84
N THR A 93 7.83 5.61 -4.65
CA THR A 93 7.67 6.38 -3.41
C THR A 93 6.46 5.93 -2.57
N GLN A 94 5.78 4.84 -2.97
CA GLN A 94 4.53 4.37 -2.38
C GLN A 94 4.73 3.18 -1.41
N GLY A 95 5.90 3.08 -0.79
CA GLY A 95 6.16 2.12 0.29
C GLY A 95 5.26 2.41 1.50
N VAL A 96 4.57 1.38 1.99
CA VAL A 96 3.57 1.48 3.06
C VAL A 96 4.18 1.21 4.43
N THR A 97 3.77 1.98 5.42
CA THR A 97 4.04 1.68 6.83
C THR A 97 2.84 2.02 7.70
N LEU A 98 2.73 1.35 8.84
CA LEU A 98 1.70 1.59 9.84
C LEU A 98 2.32 2.19 11.12
N ARG A 99 1.52 2.97 11.88
CA ARG A 99 1.94 3.67 13.11
C ARG A 99 3.18 4.56 12.92
N ASN A 100 3.39 5.06 11.68
CA ASN A 100 4.53 5.91 11.32
C ASN A 100 5.89 5.29 11.71
N PHE A 101 6.03 3.99 11.54
CA PHE A 101 7.18 3.22 11.98
C PHE A 101 8.30 3.22 10.93
N GLY A 102 8.83 4.40 10.63
CA GLY A 102 9.92 4.63 9.69
C GLY A 102 9.56 4.33 8.25
N PRO A 103 8.82 5.22 7.57
CA PRO A 103 8.49 5.05 6.16
C PRO A 103 9.74 4.87 5.29
N SER A 104 9.67 3.96 4.32
CA SER A 104 10.70 3.73 3.32
C SER A 104 10.08 3.48 1.95
N GLY A 105 10.83 3.66 0.87
CA GLY A 105 10.34 3.36 -0.48
C GLY A 105 9.94 1.89 -0.65
N ALA A 106 10.61 0.97 0.02
CA ALA A 106 10.28 -0.45 0.02
C ALA A 106 9.06 -0.80 0.89
N GLY A 107 8.69 0.07 1.84
CA GLY A 107 7.63 -0.21 2.82
C GLY A 107 8.06 -1.19 3.92
N ARG A 108 7.25 -1.27 4.97
CA ARG A 108 7.38 -2.21 6.10
C ARG A 108 6.07 -2.92 6.41
N THR A 109 5.09 -2.80 5.53
CA THR A 109 3.76 -3.38 5.67
C THR A 109 3.48 -4.28 4.49
N LEU A 110 3.01 -5.49 4.76
CA LEU A 110 2.55 -6.40 3.73
C LEU A 110 1.12 -6.03 3.34
N VAL A 111 0.89 -5.78 2.06
CA VAL A 111 -0.44 -5.51 1.51
C VAL A 111 -0.87 -6.71 0.68
N LEU A 112 -2.04 -7.24 1.00
CA LEU A 112 -2.59 -8.47 0.40
C LEU A 112 -3.94 -8.17 -0.23
N LEU A 113 -4.20 -8.76 -1.39
CA LEU A 113 -5.55 -8.85 -1.96
C LEU A 113 -5.94 -10.33 -2.03
N ASP A 114 -7.02 -10.69 -1.32
CA ASP A 114 -7.49 -12.07 -1.20
C ASP A 114 -6.36 -13.07 -0.83
N GLY A 115 -5.40 -12.59 -0.01
CA GLY A 115 -4.24 -13.37 0.43
C GLY A 115 -3.03 -13.36 -0.50
N ILE A 116 -3.11 -12.68 -1.65
CA ILE A 116 -2.01 -12.54 -2.62
C ILE A 116 -1.28 -11.21 -2.38
N PRO A 117 0.06 -11.21 -2.19
CA PRO A 117 0.83 -9.99 -1.98
C PRO A 117 0.76 -9.03 -3.17
N LEU A 118 0.55 -7.73 -2.89
CA LEU A 118 0.55 -6.64 -3.88
C LEU A 118 1.87 -5.88 -3.94
N ASN A 119 2.74 -6.07 -2.95
CA ASN A 119 4.05 -5.44 -2.90
C ASN A 119 4.90 -5.86 -4.11
N ASP A 120 5.52 -4.88 -4.78
CA ASP A 120 6.38 -5.11 -5.95
C ASP A 120 7.50 -6.10 -5.63
N PRO A 121 7.73 -7.17 -6.44
CA PRO A 121 8.71 -8.20 -6.14
C PRO A 121 10.16 -7.73 -6.11
N PHE A 122 10.50 -6.65 -6.84
CA PHE A 122 11.86 -6.11 -6.89
C PHE A 122 12.12 -5.04 -5.82
N ALA A 123 11.14 -4.15 -5.60
CA ALA A 123 11.35 -2.92 -4.82
C ALA A 123 10.43 -2.77 -3.59
N GLY A 124 9.36 -3.56 -3.45
CA GLY A 124 8.51 -3.63 -2.26
C GLY A 124 7.40 -2.58 -2.15
N TYR A 125 7.37 -1.54 -2.98
CA TYR A 125 6.29 -0.56 -3.00
C TYR A 125 4.96 -1.17 -3.46
N VAL A 126 3.85 -0.44 -3.26
CA VAL A 126 2.52 -0.84 -3.73
C VAL A 126 2.07 0.12 -4.83
N LEU A 127 1.69 -0.39 -5.99
CA LEU A 127 1.05 0.38 -7.04
C LEU A 127 -0.47 0.44 -6.78
N TRP A 128 -0.95 1.54 -6.23
CA TRP A 128 -2.35 1.65 -5.78
C TRP A 128 -3.37 1.73 -6.92
N SER A 129 -2.97 2.09 -8.14
CA SER A 129 -3.84 2.05 -9.32
C SER A 129 -4.32 0.64 -9.68
N GLN A 130 -3.67 -0.42 -9.16
CA GLN A 130 -4.13 -1.80 -9.35
C GLN A 130 -5.29 -2.23 -8.43
N VAL A 131 -5.69 -1.40 -7.45
CA VAL A 131 -6.73 -1.70 -6.46
C VAL A 131 -7.68 -0.51 -6.28
N PRO A 132 -8.51 -0.18 -7.28
CA PRO A 132 -9.49 0.88 -7.18
C PRO A 132 -10.49 0.60 -6.05
N PRO A 133 -10.93 1.60 -5.29
CA PRO A 133 -11.89 1.40 -4.18
C PRO A 133 -13.17 0.68 -4.61
N ALA A 134 -13.62 0.90 -5.86
CA ALA A 134 -14.83 0.30 -6.39
C ALA A 134 -14.75 -1.23 -6.56
N SER A 135 -13.55 -1.82 -6.62
CA SER A 135 -13.34 -3.28 -6.73
C SER A 135 -13.26 -3.99 -5.37
N ILE A 136 -13.20 -3.24 -4.26
CA ILE A 136 -12.93 -3.75 -2.92
C ILE A 136 -14.23 -3.81 -2.11
N ASP A 137 -14.44 -4.89 -1.37
CA ASP A 137 -15.51 -5.08 -0.40
C ASP A 137 -15.14 -4.55 0.98
N SER A 138 -13.92 -4.88 1.42
CA SER A 138 -13.44 -4.40 2.72
C SER A 138 -11.92 -4.34 2.77
N VAL A 139 -11.42 -3.49 3.68
CA VAL A 139 -10.01 -3.35 4.00
C VAL A 139 -9.84 -3.59 5.49
N LEU A 140 -8.99 -4.55 5.85
CA LEU A 140 -8.58 -4.80 7.22
C LEU A 140 -7.15 -4.32 7.40
N VAL A 141 -6.93 -3.37 8.28
CA VAL A 141 -5.61 -2.84 8.64
C VAL A 141 -5.24 -3.34 10.03
N SER A 142 -4.15 -4.10 10.14
CA SER A 142 -3.63 -4.63 11.40
C SER A 142 -2.23 -4.06 11.67
N PRO A 143 -2.10 -2.98 12.45
CA PRO A 143 -0.80 -2.46 12.85
C PRO A 143 -0.10 -3.39 13.85
N GLY A 144 1.23 -3.30 13.90
CA GLY A 144 2.07 -4.16 14.73
C GLY A 144 2.67 -5.34 13.97
N GLY A 145 3.31 -6.25 14.68
CA GLY A 145 3.99 -7.39 14.07
C GLY A 145 3.02 -8.39 13.44
N GLY A 146 2.77 -8.27 12.14
CA GLY A 146 1.94 -9.20 11.38
C GLY A 146 2.62 -10.50 11.01
N ALA A 147 3.94 -10.62 11.21
CA ALA A 147 4.75 -11.76 10.74
C ALA A 147 4.31 -13.11 11.32
N GLY A 148 3.65 -13.13 12.49
CA GLY A 148 3.18 -14.36 13.12
C GLY A 148 2.29 -15.24 12.22
N LEU A 149 1.60 -14.65 11.23
CA LEU A 149 0.83 -15.41 10.23
C LEU A 149 1.35 -15.24 8.80
N PHE A 150 2.00 -14.11 8.49
CA PHE A 150 2.26 -13.68 7.12
C PHE A 150 3.75 -13.66 6.73
N GLY A 151 4.67 -13.76 7.69
CA GLY A 151 6.12 -13.83 7.44
C GLY A 151 6.73 -12.52 6.94
N ASN A 152 7.63 -12.65 5.98
CA ASN A 152 8.41 -11.53 5.44
C ASN A 152 7.54 -10.37 4.94
N ALA A 153 8.01 -9.15 5.17
CA ALA A 153 7.42 -7.85 4.85
C ALA A 153 6.25 -7.40 5.75
N ALA A 154 5.72 -8.26 6.63
CA ALA A 154 4.70 -7.89 7.61
C ALA A 154 5.30 -7.28 8.89
N LEU A 155 6.38 -6.48 8.76
CA LEU A 155 7.15 -5.94 9.88
C LEU A 155 6.35 -4.94 10.71
N ALA A 156 5.76 -3.92 10.09
CA ALA A 156 4.95 -2.90 10.76
C ALA A 156 3.45 -3.27 10.83
N GLY A 157 3.08 -4.39 10.23
CA GLY A 157 1.71 -4.88 10.18
C GLY A 157 1.29 -5.36 8.80
N THR A 158 -0.01 -5.59 8.64
CA THR A 158 -0.62 -6.05 7.39
C THR A 158 -1.81 -5.18 7.00
N ILE A 159 -2.04 -5.05 5.69
CA ILE A 159 -3.28 -4.53 5.12
C ILE A 159 -3.87 -5.63 4.24
N PHE A 160 -5.04 -6.07 4.58
CA PHE A 160 -5.74 -7.10 3.85
C PHE A 160 -6.93 -6.50 3.11
N LEU A 161 -6.91 -6.60 1.78
CA LEU A 161 -7.96 -6.17 0.88
C LEU A 161 -8.79 -7.40 0.50
N VAL A 162 -10.10 -7.29 0.60
CA VAL A 162 -11.05 -8.32 0.20
C VAL A 162 -11.78 -7.86 -1.05
N SER A 163 -11.73 -8.65 -2.11
CA SER A 163 -12.50 -8.38 -3.32
C SER A 163 -13.99 -8.64 -3.10
N LYS A 164 -14.84 -8.03 -3.92
CA LYS A 164 -16.28 -8.20 -3.82
C LYS A 164 -16.73 -9.65 -4.03
N PRO A 165 -17.67 -10.15 -3.21
CA PRO A 165 -18.17 -11.50 -3.32
C PRO A 165 -19.08 -11.67 -4.54
N LEU A 166 -19.06 -12.86 -5.19
CA LEU A 166 -19.89 -13.20 -6.34
C LEU A 166 -21.23 -13.81 -5.89
N ASN A 167 -22.08 -13.01 -5.24
CA ASN A 167 -23.29 -13.50 -4.58
C ASN A 167 -24.57 -13.33 -5.41
N ALA A 168 -24.64 -12.28 -6.25
CA ALA A 168 -25.81 -11.93 -7.04
C ALA A 168 -25.43 -11.42 -8.43
N THR A 169 -26.27 -11.69 -9.42
CA THR A 169 -26.12 -11.07 -10.76
C THR A 169 -26.41 -9.58 -10.63
N SER A 170 -25.44 -8.77 -11.04
CA SER A 170 -25.50 -7.31 -11.00
C SER A 170 -24.58 -6.69 -12.03
N ALA A 171 -24.87 -5.46 -12.42
CA ALA A 171 -23.92 -4.66 -13.17
C ALA A 171 -23.99 -3.21 -12.71
N SER A 172 -22.87 -2.51 -12.74
CA SER A 172 -22.82 -1.07 -12.48
C SER A 172 -21.79 -0.39 -13.37
N VAL A 173 -22.10 0.84 -13.73
CA VAL A 173 -21.17 1.74 -14.42
C VAL A 173 -21.02 3.00 -13.58
N GLU A 174 -19.81 3.51 -13.54
CA GLU A 174 -19.50 4.75 -12.84
C GLU A 174 -18.60 5.60 -13.72
N GLY A 175 -18.83 6.90 -13.75
CA GLY A 175 -17.98 7.85 -14.43
C GLY A 175 -17.80 9.10 -13.61
N SER A 176 -16.59 9.67 -13.64
CA SER A 176 -16.31 10.96 -13.02
C SER A 176 -15.54 11.89 -13.95
N ILE A 177 -15.78 13.19 -13.77
CA ILE A 177 -15.04 14.28 -14.41
C ILE A 177 -14.59 15.26 -13.34
N GLY A 178 -13.38 15.77 -13.44
CA GLY A 178 -12.84 16.71 -12.46
C GLY A 178 -11.98 17.80 -13.08
N ASN A 179 -11.51 18.72 -12.24
CA ASN A 179 -10.51 19.69 -12.66
C ASN A 179 -9.19 19.00 -13.04
N ASP A 180 -8.27 19.77 -13.62
CA ASP A 180 -6.96 19.27 -14.09
C ASP A 180 -7.08 18.11 -15.08
N ASP A 181 -8.10 18.20 -15.99
CA ASP A 181 -8.41 17.18 -17.00
C ASP A 181 -8.50 15.75 -16.39
N THR A 182 -9.15 15.64 -15.24
CA THR A 182 -9.32 14.37 -14.54
C THR A 182 -10.59 13.67 -15.02
N TYR A 183 -10.44 12.42 -15.45
CA TYR A 183 -11.51 11.54 -15.91
C TYR A 183 -11.34 10.16 -15.31
N GLU A 184 -12.46 9.53 -14.95
CA GLU A 184 -12.50 8.14 -14.50
C GLU A 184 -13.74 7.47 -15.06
N ALA A 185 -13.61 6.22 -15.47
CA ALA A 185 -14.72 5.37 -15.87
C ALA A 185 -14.48 3.95 -15.36
N SER A 186 -15.50 3.37 -14.73
CA SER A 186 -15.43 1.98 -14.30
C SER A 186 -16.70 1.20 -14.68
N LEU A 187 -16.51 -0.08 -14.90
CA LEU A 187 -17.56 -1.07 -15.17
C LEU A 187 -17.34 -2.25 -14.21
N GLU A 188 -18.40 -2.65 -13.56
CA GLU A 188 -18.47 -3.90 -12.81
C GLU A 188 -19.66 -4.70 -13.30
N ALA A 189 -19.45 -5.99 -13.58
CA ALA A 189 -20.55 -6.90 -13.94
C ALA A 189 -20.29 -8.26 -13.30
N THR A 190 -21.29 -8.81 -12.64
CA THR A 190 -21.28 -10.13 -12.02
C THR A 190 -22.45 -10.95 -12.56
N ILE A 191 -22.17 -12.19 -12.95
CA ILE A 191 -23.18 -13.16 -13.37
C ILE A 191 -23.09 -14.37 -12.44
N VAL A 192 -24.22 -14.74 -11.85
CA VAL A 192 -24.32 -15.90 -10.95
C VAL A 192 -25.28 -16.89 -11.54
N GLN A 193 -24.75 -18.04 -12.00
CA GLN A 193 -25.52 -19.19 -12.49
C GLN A 193 -24.93 -20.44 -11.85
N ARG A 194 -25.37 -20.73 -10.63
CA ARG A 194 -24.85 -21.87 -9.87
C ARG A 194 -24.82 -23.15 -10.70
N PRO A 195 -23.71 -23.94 -10.69
CA PRO A 195 -22.60 -23.87 -9.75
C PRO A 195 -21.48 -22.89 -10.11
N VAL A 196 -21.64 -22.03 -11.13
CA VAL A 196 -20.61 -21.07 -11.58
C VAL A 196 -21.07 -19.64 -11.33
N ALA A 197 -20.14 -18.80 -10.89
CA ALA A 197 -20.26 -17.35 -10.89
C ALA A 197 -19.04 -16.72 -11.54
N ALA A 198 -19.21 -15.59 -12.22
CA ALA A 198 -18.11 -14.85 -12.82
C ALA A 198 -18.34 -13.34 -12.68
N ALA A 199 -17.26 -12.58 -12.57
CA ALA A 199 -17.30 -11.13 -12.59
C ALA A 199 -16.16 -10.54 -13.40
N VAL A 200 -16.43 -9.37 -13.95
CA VAL A 200 -15.44 -8.48 -14.55
C VAL A 200 -15.51 -7.14 -13.84
N PHE A 201 -14.35 -6.61 -13.50
CA PHE A 201 -14.15 -5.22 -13.13
C PHE A 201 -13.18 -4.59 -14.13
N ALA A 202 -13.51 -3.42 -14.65
CA ALA A 202 -12.63 -2.65 -15.51
C ALA A 202 -12.63 -1.19 -15.08
N GLU A 203 -11.48 -0.54 -15.05
CA GLU A 203 -11.31 0.88 -14.76
C GLU A 203 -10.35 1.52 -15.74
N TRP A 204 -10.68 2.72 -16.16
CA TRP A 204 -9.79 3.66 -16.83
C TRP A 204 -9.78 4.96 -16.04
N PHE A 205 -8.58 5.49 -15.81
CA PHE A 205 -8.36 6.76 -15.14
C PHE A 205 -7.33 7.59 -15.90
N SER A 206 -7.58 8.89 -16.03
CA SER A 206 -6.65 9.85 -16.63
C SER A 206 -6.70 11.17 -15.87
N THR A 207 -5.55 11.83 -15.70
CA THR A 207 -5.48 13.19 -15.15
C THR A 207 -4.37 13.99 -15.80
N GLY A 208 -4.66 15.23 -16.15
CA GLY A 208 -3.67 16.23 -16.55
C GLY A 208 -2.78 16.68 -15.40
N GLY A 209 -3.17 16.37 -14.16
CA GLY A 209 -2.39 16.55 -12.95
C GLY A 209 -2.02 17.99 -12.64
N TYR A 210 -0.94 18.16 -11.88
CA TYR A 210 -0.52 19.46 -11.36
C TYR A 210 1.01 19.57 -11.30
N PRO A 211 1.57 20.81 -11.27
CA PRO A 211 3.01 21.00 -11.10
C PRO A 211 3.44 20.61 -9.69
N VAL A 212 4.44 19.74 -9.58
CA VAL A 212 4.90 19.16 -8.30
C VAL A 212 5.95 20.02 -7.57
N ILE A 213 6.35 21.16 -8.13
CA ILE A 213 7.28 22.10 -7.49
C ILE A 213 6.50 23.29 -6.93
N ALA A 214 6.93 23.81 -5.77
CA ALA A 214 6.32 24.96 -5.12
C ALA A 214 6.25 26.18 -6.08
N PRO A 215 5.17 26.97 -6.08
CA PRO A 215 4.90 27.99 -7.10
C PRO A 215 6.01 29.03 -7.27
N ASP A 216 6.64 29.44 -6.18
CA ASP A 216 7.73 30.43 -6.13
C ASP A 216 9.08 29.90 -6.63
N GLN A 217 9.21 28.58 -6.80
CA GLN A 217 10.43 27.89 -7.21
C GLN A 217 10.35 27.29 -8.62
N ARG A 218 9.21 27.43 -9.31
CA ARG A 218 8.99 26.88 -10.66
C ARG A 218 9.76 27.66 -11.72
N GLY A 219 10.17 26.92 -12.75
CA GLY A 219 10.74 27.46 -13.96
C GLY A 219 10.12 26.89 -15.23
N PRO A 220 10.62 27.30 -16.40
CA PRO A 220 10.05 26.91 -17.72
C PRO A 220 10.07 25.38 -18.01
N VAL A 221 10.89 24.61 -17.32
CA VAL A 221 10.94 23.13 -17.51
C VAL A 221 9.91 22.37 -16.67
N ASP A 222 9.25 23.06 -15.73
CA ASP A 222 8.28 22.42 -14.87
C ASP A 222 6.93 22.23 -15.58
N GLU A 223 6.52 20.99 -15.67
CA GLU A 223 5.26 20.55 -16.26
C GLU A 223 4.37 19.92 -15.20
N HIS A 224 3.15 19.58 -15.58
CA HIS A 224 2.26 18.83 -14.72
C HIS A 224 2.73 17.38 -14.57
N ALA A 225 2.58 16.82 -13.38
CA ALA A 225 2.67 15.39 -13.16
C ALA A 225 1.34 14.75 -13.54
N THR A 226 1.35 14.01 -14.65
CA THR A 226 0.16 13.37 -15.24
C THR A 226 0.08 11.90 -14.85
N SER A 227 -1.10 11.29 -15.01
CA SER A 227 -1.27 9.85 -14.88
C SER A 227 -2.38 9.34 -15.78
N ASP A 228 -2.10 8.23 -16.48
CA ASP A 228 -3.06 7.44 -17.22
C ASP A 228 -2.96 5.99 -16.78
N SER A 229 -4.07 5.38 -16.34
CA SER A 229 -4.05 3.99 -15.92
C SER A 229 -5.29 3.24 -16.39
N ASN A 230 -5.12 1.96 -16.63
CA ASN A 230 -6.20 1.04 -16.94
C ASN A 230 -6.01 -0.28 -16.19
N LEU A 231 -7.12 -0.88 -15.81
CA LEU A 231 -7.19 -2.15 -15.10
C LEU A 231 -8.33 -2.98 -15.66
N VAL A 232 -8.08 -4.27 -15.84
CA VAL A 232 -9.11 -5.30 -16.01
C VAL A 232 -8.84 -6.41 -15.01
N ASP A 233 -9.85 -6.75 -14.22
CA ASP A 233 -9.82 -7.83 -13.21
C ASP A 233 -10.98 -8.79 -13.49
N LEU A 234 -10.65 -10.06 -13.67
CA LEU A 234 -11.59 -11.14 -13.98
C LEU A 234 -11.62 -12.12 -12.82
N HIS A 235 -12.81 -12.43 -12.35
CA HIS A 235 -13.04 -13.42 -11.29
C HIS A 235 -13.96 -14.51 -11.80
N ALA A 236 -13.67 -15.76 -11.43
CA ALA A 236 -14.57 -16.88 -11.63
C ALA A 236 -14.60 -17.75 -10.37
N GLU A 237 -15.77 -18.20 -10.00
CA GLU A 237 -15.97 -19.12 -8.88
C GLU A 237 -16.76 -20.32 -9.37
N TRP A 238 -16.25 -21.49 -9.07
CA TRP A 238 -16.92 -22.77 -9.35
C TRP A 238 -17.16 -23.54 -8.07
N GLN A 239 -18.43 -23.73 -7.73
CA GLN A 239 -18.88 -24.62 -6.65
C GLN A 239 -18.82 -26.06 -7.15
N ILE A 240 -17.71 -26.75 -6.90
CA ILE A 240 -17.45 -28.13 -7.36
C ILE A 240 -18.37 -29.12 -6.66
N SER A 241 -18.61 -28.89 -5.35
CA SER A 241 -19.57 -29.64 -4.52
C SER A 241 -20.07 -28.73 -3.41
N ASP A 242 -21.01 -29.18 -2.58
CA ASP A 242 -21.55 -28.41 -1.45
C ASP A 242 -20.46 -27.90 -0.51
N ASN A 243 -19.34 -28.60 -0.43
CA ASN A 243 -18.25 -28.30 0.49
C ASN A 243 -16.96 -27.82 -0.21
N THR A 244 -16.93 -27.75 -1.55
CA THR A 244 -15.70 -27.45 -2.28
C THR A 244 -15.95 -26.38 -3.31
N SER A 245 -15.20 -25.29 -3.24
CA SER A 245 -15.20 -24.24 -4.24
C SER A 245 -13.80 -23.96 -4.77
N LEU A 246 -13.72 -23.54 -6.03
CA LEU A 246 -12.52 -23.07 -6.69
C LEU A 246 -12.76 -21.64 -7.17
N ARG A 247 -11.93 -20.70 -6.72
CA ARG A 247 -11.90 -19.33 -7.23
C ARG A 247 -10.67 -19.15 -8.11
N LEU A 248 -10.86 -18.52 -9.26
CA LEU A 248 -9.82 -18.13 -10.20
C LEU A 248 -9.88 -16.61 -10.38
N GLN A 249 -8.72 -15.96 -10.43
CA GLN A 249 -8.61 -14.54 -10.72
C GLN A 249 -7.52 -14.30 -11.75
N GLY A 250 -7.79 -13.39 -12.65
CA GLY A 250 -6.82 -12.89 -13.63
C GLY A 250 -6.89 -11.37 -13.71
N ARG A 251 -5.77 -10.69 -13.52
CA ARG A 251 -5.68 -9.23 -13.51
C ARG A 251 -4.63 -8.76 -14.51
N ARG A 252 -4.95 -7.69 -15.24
CA ARG A 252 -4.00 -6.93 -16.06
C ARG A 252 -4.19 -5.45 -15.79
N PHE A 253 -3.07 -4.72 -15.65
CA PHE A 253 -3.07 -3.27 -15.49
C PHE A 253 -1.89 -2.62 -16.21
N GLU A 254 -2.09 -1.36 -16.58
CA GLU A 254 -1.09 -0.47 -17.13
C GLU A 254 -1.22 0.89 -16.45
N ASP A 255 -0.08 1.57 -16.25
CA ASP A 255 -0.03 2.85 -15.55
C ASP A 255 1.14 3.66 -16.14
N ASP A 256 0.83 4.77 -16.81
CA ASP A 256 1.78 5.69 -17.43
C ASP A 256 1.72 7.05 -16.76
N ARG A 257 2.86 7.64 -16.43
CA ARG A 257 2.95 8.88 -15.65
C ARG A 257 3.99 9.84 -16.17
N GLY A 258 3.65 11.14 -16.21
CA GLY A 258 4.60 12.24 -16.20
C GLY A 258 4.93 12.63 -14.77
N ASN A 259 6.20 12.92 -14.48
CA ASN A 259 6.65 13.23 -13.12
C ASN A 259 7.09 14.69 -12.93
N GLY A 260 6.47 15.62 -13.66
CA GLY A 260 6.64 17.07 -13.47
C GLY A 260 7.69 17.73 -14.35
N THR A 261 8.35 17.01 -15.26
CA THR A 261 9.17 17.58 -16.34
C THR A 261 9.11 16.71 -17.59
N ALA A 262 9.42 17.25 -18.76
CA ALA A 262 9.28 16.54 -20.05
C ALA A 262 10.09 15.25 -20.14
N LEU A 263 11.27 15.19 -19.51
CA LEU A 263 12.16 14.03 -19.55
C LEU A 263 11.99 13.08 -18.36
N THR A 264 11.07 13.37 -17.43
CA THR A 264 10.86 12.54 -16.25
C THR A 264 9.50 11.84 -16.33
N GLN A 265 9.53 10.57 -16.73
CA GLN A 265 8.33 9.76 -16.96
C GLN A 265 8.53 8.38 -16.35
N ASN A 266 7.43 7.68 -16.03
CA ASN A 266 7.47 6.27 -15.71
C ASN A 266 6.27 5.53 -16.29
N SER A 267 6.42 4.22 -16.46
CA SER A 267 5.33 3.33 -16.81
C SER A 267 5.46 1.98 -16.09
N THR A 268 4.32 1.39 -15.76
CA THR A 268 4.23 0.05 -15.18
C THR A 268 3.18 -0.75 -15.95
N THR A 269 3.55 -1.93 -16.41
CA THR A 269 2.61 -2.94 -16.89
C THR A 269 2.67 -4.14 -15.96
N GLY A 270 1.52 -4.64 -15.52
CA GLY A 270 1.46 -5.79 -14.64
C GLY A 270 0.37 -6.78 -15.01
N HIS A 271 0.60 -8.03 -14.62
CA HIS A 271 -0.39 -9.09 -14.68
C HIS A 271 -0.26 -10.01 -13.49
N ASP A 272 -1.40 -10.48 -12.98
CA ASP A 272 -1.51 -11.43 -11.90
C ASP A 272 -2.48 -12.54 -12.31
N ILE A 273 -2.18 -13.74 -11.88
CA ILE A 273 -3.11 -14.87 -11.92
C ILE A 273 -3.11 -15.55 -10.57
N SER A 274 -4.25 -16.00 -10.11
CA SER A 274 -4.35 -16.80 -8.90
C SER A 274 -5.46 -17.84 -8.95
N ALA A 275 -5.29 -18.88 -8.14
CA ALA A 275 -6.29 -19.92 -7.91
C ALA A 275 -6.37 -20.20 -6.40
N VAL A 276 -7.58 -20.29 -5.88
CA VAL A 276 -7.85 -20.60 -4.47
C VAL A 276 -8.88 -21.73 -4.41
N LEU A 277 -8.46 -22.87 -3.91
CA LEU A 277 -9.34 -24.03 -3.63
C LEU A 277 -9.70 -24.01 -2.15
N THR A 278 -10.99 -24.00 -1.85
CA THR A 278 -11.50 -24.08 -0.47
C THR A 278 -12.31 -25.36 -0.32
N HIS A 279 -12.00 -26.13 0.73
CA HIS A 279 -12.75 -27.33 1.10
C HIS A 279 -13.17 -27.27 2.56
N LYS A 280 -14.48 -27.34 2.82
CA LYS A 280 -15.07 -27.35 4.17
C LYS A 280 -15.24 -28.77 4.65
N PHE A 281 -14.92 -29.01 5.92
CA PHE A 281 -15.11 -30.28 6.63
C PHE A 281 -16.20 -30.09 7.70
N PRO A 282 -17.50 -30.24 7.36
CA PRO A 282 -18.59 -29.90 8.29
C PRO A 282 -18.54 -30.68 9.60
N ALA A 283 -18.19 -31.99 9.53
CA ALA A 283 -18.10 -32.85 10.70
C ALA A 283 -17.01 -32.42 11.69
N GLN A 284 -15.91 -31.86 11.21
CA GLN A 284 -14.78 -31.35 12.02
C GLN A 284 -14.87 -29.85 12.26
N ARG A 285 -15.92 -29.17 11.79
CA ARG A 285 -16.00 -27.69 11.79
C ARG A 285 -14.70 -27.05 11.28
N GLY A 286 -14.15 -27.63 10.21
CA GLY A 286 -12.85 -27.25 9.67
C GLY A 286 -12.94 -26.80 8.22
N GLU A 287 -11.89 -26.13 7.76
CA GLU A 287 -11.72 -25.67 6.39
C GLU A 287 -10.26 -25.77 5.97
N LEU A 288 -10.02 -26.26 4.75
CA LEU A 288 -8.72 -26.24 4.09
C LEU A 288 -8.79 -25.27 2.93
N GLN A 289 -7.87 -24.32 2.89
CA GLN A 289 -7.66 -23.42 1.77
C GLN A 289 -6.28 -23.67 1.17
N VAL A 290 -6.22 -23.87 -0.14
CA VAL A 290 -4.96 -23.98 -0.89
C VAL A 290 -4.96 -22.91 -1.96
N SER A 291 -3.92 -22.09 -1.99
CA SER A 291 -3.75 -21.02 -2.98
C SER A 291 -2.46 -21.17 -3.77
N ALA A 292 -2.50 -20.73 -5.04
CA ALA A 292 -1.33 -20.56 -5.88
C ALA A 292 -1.48 -19.30 -6.69
N TYR A 293 -0.36 -18.60 -6.97
CA TYR A 293 -0.39 -17.38 -7.77
C TYR A 293 0.91 -17.17 -8.55
N GLY A 294 0.80 -16.38 -9.62
CA GLY A 294 1.92 -15.86 -10.40
C GLY A 294 1.72 -14.39 -10.70
N GLN A 295 2.80 -13.61 -10.69
CA GLN A 295 2.78 -12.17 -10.88
C GLN A 295 3.94 -11.77 -11.80
N GLY A 296 3.67 -10.83 -12.73
CA GLY A 296 4.71 -10.22 -13.55
C GLY A 296 4.57 -8.71 -13.57
N ARG A 297 5.69 -8.01 -13.48
CA ARG A 297 5.79 -6.54 -13.53
C ARG A 297 6.85 -6.13 -14.52
N ARG A 298 6.58 -5.05 -15.25
CA ARG A 298 7.55 -4.41 -16.16
C ARG A 298 7.47 -2.92 -15.93
N PHE A 299 8.45 -2.41 -15.18
CA PHE A 299 8.56 -0.99 -14.86
C PHE A 299 9.61 -0.31 -15.72
N ARG A 300 9.36 0.96 -16.07
CA ARG A 300 10.31 1.88 -16.71
C ARG A 300 10.26 3.21 -16.00
N SER A 301 11.39 3.92 -15.95
CA SER A 301 11.40 5.28 -15.42
C SER A 301 12.57 6.07 -15.98
N THR A 302 12.33 7.29 -16.38
CA THR A 302 13.39 8.23 -16.77
C THR A 302 13.54 9.32 -15.71
N PHE A 303 14.74 9.81 -15.55
CA PHE A 303 15.09 10.89 -14.63
C PHE A 303 15.94 11.92 -15.35
N SER A 304 15.79 13.16 -14.95
CA SER A 304 16.52 14.29 -15.50
C SER A 304 17.31 15.04 -14.42
N SER A 305 18.25 15.83 -14.87
CA SER A 305 18.90 16.88 -14.07
C SER A 305 18.40 18.23 -14.57
N VAL A 306 17.94 19.06 -13.63
CA VAL A 306 17.44 20.40 -13.91
C VAL A 306 18.41 21.42 -13.29
N ASN A 307 18.76 22.48 -14.02
CA ASN A 307 19.60 23.54 -13.49
C ASN A 307 18.89 24.34 -12.40
N ALA A 308 19.63 25.07 -11.56
CA ALA A 308 19.08 25.81 -10.42
C ALA A 308 17.98 26.84 -10.81
N ALA A 309 18.07 27.46 -11.99
CA ALA A 309 17.05 28.37 -12.49
C ALA A 309 15.84 27.66 -13.13
N ARG A 310 15.86 26.33 -13.20
CA ARG A 310 14.83 25.51 -13.82
C ARG A 310 14.44 25.90 -15.26
N THR A 311 15.47 26.28 -16.02
CA THR A 311 15.33 26.70 -17.44
C THR A 311 15.86 25.65 -18.42
N VAL A 312 16.67 24.69 -17.94
CA VAL A 312 17.31 23.65 -18.75
C VAL A 312 17.19 22.32 -18.05
N GLU A 313 16.69 21.34 -18.79
CA GLU A 313 16.57 19.96 -18.39
C GLU A 313 17.48 19.08 -19.26
N THR A 314 18.18 18.13 -18.65
CA THR A 314 19.04 17.17 -19.33
C THR A 314 18.79 15.75 -18.82
N PRO A 315 18.86 14.69 -19.67
CA PRO A 315 18.72 13.31 -19.21
C PRO A 315 19.77 12.95 -18.15
N ALA A 316 19.37 12.26 -17.08
CA ALA A 316 20.26 11.82 -16.02
C ALA A 316 20.35 10.29 -15.93
N LEU A 317 19.22 9.62 -16.02
CA LEU A 317 19.08 8.16 -15.91
C LEU A 317 17.88 7.69 -16.73
N ASP A 318 18.03 6.58 -17.44
CA ASP A 318 16.97 5.87 -18.14
C ASP A 318 16.93 4.41 -17.65
N GLN A 319 15.99 4.10 -16.74
CA GLN A 319 15.61 2.75 -16.40
C GLN A 319 14.68 2.19 -17.48
N PHE A 320 15.26 1.73 -18.57
CA PHE A 320 14.49 1.36 -19.76
C PHE A 320 13.75 0.02 -19.60
N ASN A 321 14.08 -0.80 -18.63
CA ASN A 321 13.39 -2.05 -18.32
C ASN A 321 13.73 -2.58 -16.92
N VAL A 322 12.75 -2.71 -16.06
CA VAL A 322 12.85 -3.29 -14.73
C VAL A 322 11.84 -4.44 -14.63
N PRO A 323 12.21 -5.65 -15.12
CA PRO A 323 11.39 -6.83 -14.95
C PRO A 323 11.43 -7.31 -13.50
N ALA A 324 10.26 -7.70 -12.99
CA ALA A 324 10.10 -8.33 -11.68
C ALA A 324 8.99 -9.38 -11.77
N ASP A 325 9.30 -10.58 -11.37
CA ASP A 325 8.38 -11.72 -11.44
C ASP A 325 8.32 -12.40 -10.06
N ALA A 326 7.15 -12.90 -9.68
CA ALA A 326 6.95 -13.66 -8.47
C ALA A 326 5.97 -14.81 -8.69
N ALA A 327 6.18 -15.89 -7.95
CA ALA A 327 5.25 -17.00 -7.84
C ALA A 327 5.19 -17.49 -6.40
N GLY A 328 4.04 -17.97 -5.98
CA GLY A 328 3.90 -18.48 -4.62
C GLY A 328 2.62 -19.25 -4.42
N GLY A 329 2.47 -19.78 -3.22
CA GLY A 329 1.28 -20.48 -2.81
C GLY A 329 1.25 -20.71 -1.31
N SER A 330 0.08 -21.11 -0.82
CA SER A 330 -0.12 -21.44 0.59
C SER A 330 -1.11 -22.57 0.74
N ALA A 331 -0.97 -23.30 1.85
CA ALA A 331 -1.97 -24.24 2.34
C ALA A 331 -2.28 -23.88 3.79
N VAL A 332 -3.54 -23.63 4.09
CA VAL A 332 -4.01 -23.23 5.43
C VAL A 332 -5.18 -24.11 5.83
N TRP A 333 -5.06 -24.73 6.96
CA TRP A 333 -6.12 -25.53 7.56
C TRP A 333 -6.58 -24.90 8.88
N SER A 334 -7.87 -24.68 9.01
CA SER A 334 -8.47 -24.20 10.24
C SER A 334 -9.52 -25.19 10.74
N MET A 335 -9.66 -25.28 12.06
CA MET A 335 -10.69 -26.09 12.70
C MET A 335 -11.13 -25.48 14.03
N ILE A 336 -12.37 -25.76 14.41
CA ILE A 336 -12.91 -25.42 15.73
C ILE A 336 -13.05 -26.71 16.52
N ALA A 337 -12.33 -26.81 17.64
CA ALA A 337 -12.33 -27.92 18.54
C ALA A 337 -12.66 -27.44 19.97
N SER A 338 -13.90 -27.65 20.42
CA SER A 338 -14.40 -27.10 21.68
C SER A 338 -14.25 -25.58 21.72
N GLU A 339 -13.47 -25.06 22.66
CA GLU A 339 -13.20 -23.63 22.89
C GLU A 339 -11.99 -23.11 22.07
N HIS A 340 -11.40 -23.95 21.23
CA HIS A 340 -10.22 -23.63 20.44
C HIS A 340 -10.55 -23.50 18.97
N ARG A 341 -10.05 -22.41 18.35
CA ARG A 341 -9.93 -22.30 16.89
C ARG A 341 -8.46 -22.41 16.53
N ILE A 342 -8.08 -23.50 15.93
CA ILE A 342 -6.72 -23.82 15.54
C ILE A 342 -6.54 -23.50 14.06
N VAL A 343 -5.48 -22.80 13.71
CA VAL A 343 -5.07 -22.52 12.34
C VAL A 343 -3.63 -23.02 12.15
N LEU A 344 -3.45 -23.89 11.18
CA LEU A 344 -2.15 -24.43 10.79
C LEU A 344 -1.92 -24.11 9.32
N GLY A 345 -0.71 -23.75 8.95
CA GLY A 345 -0.45 -23.50 7.55
C GLY A 345 1.01 -23.37 7.20
N GLY A 346 1.24 -23.29 5.90
CA GLY A 346 2.53 -23.00 5.33
C GLY A 346 2.38 -22.25 4.01
N ASP A 347 3.40 -21.52 3.64
CA ASP A 347 3.47 -20.81 2.37
C ASP A 347 4.90 -20.78 1.84
N ALA A 348 5.01 -20.59 0.53
CA ALA A 348 6.26 -20.34 -0.12
C ALA A 348 6.10 -19.26 -1.19
N ARG A 349 7.14 -18.44 -1.36
CA ARG A 349 7.20 -17.38 -2.36
C ARG A 349 8.59 -17.31 -2.97
N TRP A 350 8.65 -17.33 -4.28
CA TRP A 350 9.84 -17.02 -5.08
C TRP A 350 9.65 -15.66 -5.75
N MET A 351 10.73 -14.87 -5.81
CA MET A 351 10.78 -13.57 -6.47
C MET A 351 12.09 -13.40 -7.19
N GLU A 352 12.05 -12.81 -8.38
CA GLU A 352 13.23 -12.40 -9.16
C GLU A 352 12.99 -11.00 -9.70
N GLY A 353 14.06 -10.19 -9.78
CA GLY A 353 13.97 -8.88 -10.40
C GLY A 353 15.32 -8.27 -10.66
N LYS A 354 15.34 -7.41 -11.67
CA LYS A 354 16.55 -6.64 -12.01
C LYS A 354 16.21 -5.30 -12.62
N THR A 355 17.12 -4.34 -12.50
CA THR A 355 17.09 -3.09 -13.25
C THR A 355 18.03 -3.14 -14.43
N ASN A 356 17.62 -2.58 -15.57
CA ASN A 356 18.46 -2.30 -16.72
C ASN A 356 18.43 -0.79 -16.95
N GLU A 357 19.58 -0.13 -16.84
CA GLU A 357 19.70 1.31 -16.80
C GLU A 357 20.77 1.85 -17.76
N ARG A 358 20.48 2.98 -18.39
CA ARG A 358 21.45 3.82 -19.09
C ARG A 358 21.71 5.07 -18.26
N PHE A 359 22.98 5.45 -18.06
CA PHE A 359 23.33 6.59 -17.22
C PHE A 359 24.62 7.27 -17.67
N LEU A 360 24.99 8.40 -17.04
CA LEU A 360 26.06 9.30 -17.42
C LEU A 360 25.87 9.86 -18.82
N TRP A 361 24.97 10.85 -18.90
CA TRP A 361 24.72 11.62 -20.11
C TRP A 361 25.92 12.49 -20.48
N ASN A 362 26.35 12.51 -21.75
CA ASN A 362 27.50 13.26 -22.24
C ASN A 362 27.14 14.44 -23.18
N GLY A 363 25.87 14.84 -23.22
CA GLY A 363 25.32 15.84 -24.10
C GLY A 363 24.61 15.29 -25.34
N THR A 364 24.87 14.06 -25.74
CA THR A 364 24.25 13.38 -26.90
C THR A 364 23.72 11.98 -26.60
N THR A 365 24.41 11.22 -25.73
CA THR A 365 24.00 9.86 -25.40
C THR A 365 24.42 9.48 -23.99
N PHE A 366 23.80 8.47 -23.42
CA PHE A 366 24.24 7.82 -22.20
C PHE A 366 25.50 6.97 -22.46
N ARG A 367 26.52 7.15 -21.64
CA ARG A 367 27.80 6.46 -21.79
C ARG A 367 27.81 5.07 -21.20
N ARG A 368 27.05 4.83 -20.13
CA ARG A 368 27.10 3.58 -19.37
C ARG A 368 25.79 2.85 -19.38
N LEU A 369 25.90 1.52 -19.32
CA LEU A 369 24.84 0.57 -19.05
C LEU A 369 25.07 -0.04 -17.68
N ARG A 370 24.02 -0.18 -16.86
CA ARG A 370 24.00 -0.94 -15.60
C ARG A 370 22.93 -1.98 -15.65
N GLU A 371 23.26 -3.16 -15.14
CA GLU A 371 22.35 -4.24 -14.81
C GLU A 371 22.60 -4.62 -13.35
N ALA A 372 21.55 -4.70 -12.52
CA ALA A 372 21.67 -5.09 -11.12
C ALA A 372 20.39 -5.77 -10.65
N GLY A 373 20.50 -6.85 -9.90
CA GLY A 373 19.35 -7.62 -9.42
C GLY A 373 19.76 -8.93 -8.79
N GLY A 374 18.80 -9.84 -8.65
CA GLY A 374 18.96 -11.15 -8.04
C GLY A 374 17.61 -11.81 -7.84
N ALA A 375 17.59 -12.86 -7.02
CA ALA A 375 16.39 -13.60 -6.66
C ALA A 375 16.29 -13.83 -5.15
N GLN A 376 15.07 -14.08 -4.67
CA GLN A 376 14.75 -14.38 -3.27
C GLN A 376 13.73 -15.52 -3.20
N VAL A 377 13.89 -16.39 -2.19
CA VAL A 377 12.91 -17.41 -1.82
C VAL A 377 12.57 -17.26 -0.34
N PHE A 378 11.31 -17.44 -0.02
CA PHE A 378 10.79 -17.51 1.34
C PHE A 378 9.93 -18.76 1.46
N ALA A 379 10.08 -19.49 2.56
CA ALA A 379 9.19 -20.61 2.90
C ALA A 379 8.92 -20.57 4.40
N GLY A 380 7.68 -20.70 4.81
CA GLY A 380 7.30 -20.60 6.22
C GLY A 380 6.22 -21.58 6.61
N LEU A 381 6.28 -22.01 7.87
CA LEU A 381 5.25 -22.80 8.55
C LEU A 381 4.75 -22.04 9.76
N PHE A 382 3.44 -22.05 10.00
CA PHE A 382 2.86 -21.35 11.13
C PHE A 382 1.73 -22.16 11.80
N ALA A 383 1.53 -21.84 13.08
CA ALA A 383 0.40 -22.33 13.85
C ALA A 383 -0.13 -21.22 14.74
N GLU A 384 -1.43 -21.15 14.89
CA GLU A 384 -2.12 -20.22 15.79
C GLU A 384 -3.30 -20.90 16.45
N ASP A 385 -3.49 -20.62 17.73
CA ASP A 385 -4.65 -21.02 18.51
C ASP A 385 -5.36 -19.78 19.07
N THR A 386 -6.64 -19.68 18.81
CA THR A 386 -7.55 -18.74 19.48
C THR A 386 -8.36 -19.53 20.50
N TRP A 387 -8.04 -19.36 21.76
CA TRP A 387 -8.69 -20.03 22.88
C TRP A 387 -9.72 -19.12 23.54
N SER A 388 -11.01 -19.45 23.40
CA SER A 388 -12.12 -18.81 24.10
C SER A 388 -12.22 -19.39 25.52
N LEU A 389 -11.30 -18.95 26.42
CA LEU A 389 -11.20 -19.46 27.80
C LEU A 389 -12.51 -19.31 28.58
N SER A 390 -13.28 -18.27 28.28
CA SER A 390 -14.65 -18.05 28.76
C SER A 390 -15.40 -17.17 27.77
N SER A 391 -16.70 -16.93 27.99
CA SER A 391 -17.48 -15.95 27.20
C SER A 391 -16.87 -14.53 27.21
N ASN A 392 -16.04 -14.23 28.19
CA ASN A 392 -15.47 -12.89 28.42
C ASN A 392 -13.96 -12.84 28.23
N THR A 393 -13.29 -13.96 27.99
CA THR A 393 -11.82 -14.02 27.93
C THR A 393 -11.36 -14.81 26.73
N THR A 394 -10.59 -14.19 25.85
CA THR A 394 -9.97 -14.81 24.68
C THR A 394 -8.46 -14.66 24.75
N ILE A 395 -7.75 -15.74 24.50
CA ILE A 395 -6.29 -15.78 24.37
C ILE A 395 -5.97 -16.19 22.93
N VAL A 396 -5.05 -15.48 22.28
CA VAL A 396 -4.53 -15.87 20.96
C VAL A 396 -3.03 -16.05 21.09
N GLY A 397 -2.55 -17.21 20.67
CA GLY A 397 -1.12 -17.51 20.64
C GLY A 397 -0.75 -18.10 19.28
N GLY A 398 0.28 -17.56 18.67
CA GLY A 398 0.75 -18.04 17.38
C GLY A 398 2.27 -17.96 17.26
N PHE A 399 2.82 -18.85 16.46
CA PHE A 399 4.23 -18.84 16.08
C PHE A 399 4.40 -19.20 14.61
N ARG A 400 5.51 -18.75 14.05
CA ARG A 400 5.90 -19.00 12.67
C ARG A 400 7.41 -19.17 12.56
N PHE A 401 7.82 -20.16 11.80
CA PHE A 401 9.20 -20.38 11.37
C PHE A 401 9.29 -20.09 9.89
N ASP A 402 10.24 -19.23 9.48
CA ASP A 402 10.53 -18.87 8.09
C ASP A 402 11.97 -19.20 7.76
N HIS A 403 12.20 -19.77 6.59
CA HIS A 403 13.49 -19.87 5.91
C HIS A 403 13.53 -18.92 4.74
N TRP A 404 14.65 -18.18 4.57
CA TRP A 404 14.83 -17.28 3.43
C TRP A 404 16.18 -17.49 2.76
N GLU A 405 16.20 -17.29 1.46
CA GLU A 405 17.40 -17.35 0.62
C GLU A 405 17.47 -16.12 -0.28
N LEU A 406 18.68 -15.57 -0.43
CA LEU A 406 19.08 -14.55 -1.40
C LEU A 406 20.11 -15.17 -2.31
N PHE A 407 19.89 -15.21 -3.60
CA PHE A 407 20.79 -15.85 -4.56
C PHE A 407 20.85 -15.11 -5.89
N ASP A 408 21.84 -15.47 -6.72
CA ASP A 408 22.08 -14.83 -8.01
C ASP A 408 22.23 -13.30 -7.95
N GLY A 409 22.65 -12.74 -6.81
CA GLY A 409 22.86 -11.31 -6.63
C GLY A 409 24.00 -10.80 -7.53
N PHE A 410 23.75 -9.72 -8.30
CA PHE A 410 24.75 -9.17 -9.19
C PHE A 410 24.61 -7.67 -9.43
N ARG A 411 25.75 -7.05 -9.84
CA ARG A 411 25.83 -5.71 -10.43
C ARG A 411 26.88 -5.69 -11.53
N LYS A 412 26.47 -5.35 -12.75
CA LYS A 412 27.34 -5.22 -13.91
C LYS A 412 27.21 -3.82 -14.49
N GLU A 413 28.35 -3.17 -14.76
CA GLU A 413 28.40 -1.88 -15.46
C GLU A 413 29.34 -1.96 -16.67
N THR A 414 28.90 -1.40 -17.80
CA THR A 414 29.59 -1.49 -19.07
C THR A 414 29.67 -0.11 -19.72
N GLU A 415 30.82 0.26 -20.27
CA GLU A 415 30.97 1.40 -21.15
C GLU A 415 30.32 1.09 -22.50
N ARG A 416 29.30 1.86 -22.90
CA ARG A 416 28.48 1.51 -24.07
C ARG A 416 29.23 1.65 -25.40
N ALA A 417 30.17 2.60 -25.51
CA ALA A 417 30.90 2.85 -26.76
C ALA A 417 31.88 1.71 -27.10
N THR A 418 32.48 1.10 -26.09
CA THR A 418 33.53 0.08 -26.28
C THR A 418 33.12 -1.32 -25.91
N GLY A 419 31.99 -1.48 -25.18
CA GLY A 419 31.59 -2.74 -24.57
C GLY A 419 32.47 -3.15 -23.37
N SER A 420 33.40 -2.30 -22.93
CA SER A 420 34.28 -2.62 -21.82
C SER A 420 33.53 -2.76 -20.51
N ILE A 421 33.75 -3.83 -19.77
CA ILE A 421 33.18 -4.09 -18.47
C ILE A 421 33.94 -3.26 -17.43
N LEU A 422 33.22 -2.40 -16.71
CA LEU A 422 33.78 -1.52 -15.67
C LEU A 422 33.57 -2.13 -14.28
N THR A 423 32.44 -2.78 -14.08
CA THR A 423 32.08 -3.48 -12.85
C THR A 423 31.41 -4.80 -13.22
N ASN A 424 31.77 -5.88 -12.56
CA ASN A 424 31.13 -7.19 -12.70
C ASN A 424 31.15 -7.89 -11.34
N SER A 425 30.32 -7.41 -10.44
CA SER A 425 30.23 -7.99 -9.09
C SER A 425 29.18 -9.10 -9.10
N ARG A 426 29.54 -10.22 -8.50
CA ARG A 426 28.65 -11.29 -8.07
C ARG A 426 28.67 -11.31 -6.56
N PHE A 427 27.50 -11.30 -5.96
CA PHE A 427 27.38 -11.34 -4.51
C PHE A 427 27.15 -12.78 -4.07
N ALA A 428 27.71 -13.15 -2.92
CA ALA A 428 27.51 -14.46 -2.37
C ALA A 428 26.05 -14.69 -1.99
N ASP A 429 25.59 -15.90 -2.21
CA ASP A 429 24.27 -16.32 -1.74
C ASP A 429 24.23 -16.28 -0.22
N ARG A 430 23.05 -15.96 0.33
CA ARG A 430 22.82 -15.81 1.75
C ARG A 430 21.52 -16.49 2.13
N THR A 431 21.52 -17.16 3.25
CA THR A 431 20.34 -17.81 3.82
C THR A 431 20.17 -17.41 5.27
N GLY A 432 18.99 -17.59 5.80
CA GLY A 432 18.71 -17.41 7.21
C GLY A 432 17.36 -17.97 7.61
N ASP A 433 17.21 -18.12 8.91
CA ASP A 433 16.02 -18.64 9.55
C ASP A 433 15.47 -17.59 10.53
N GLU A 434 14.15 -17.43 10.57
CA GLU A 434 13.46 -16.48 11.43
C GLU A 434 12.38 -17.18 12.23
N LEU A 435 12.36 -16.96 13.54
CA LEU A 435 11.31 -17.42 14.43
C LEU A 435 10.52 -16.21 14.93
N ASN A 436 9.23 -16.17 14.61
CA ASN A 436 8.34 -15.10 14.99
C ASN A 436 7.15 -15.63 15.76
N GLY A 437 6.57 -14.77 16.60
CA GLY A 437 5.41 -15.13 17.37
C GLY A 437 4.57 -13.95 17.77
N ARG A 438 3.35 -14.25 18.18
CA ARG A 438 2.44 -13.29 18.79
C ARG A 438 1.64 -13.94 19.91
N LEU A 439 1.39 -13.17 20.95
CA LEU A 439 0.54 -13.58 22.06
C LEU A 439 -0.36 -12.40 22.43
N GLY A 440 -1.65 -12.66 22.54
CA GLY A 440 -2.60 -11.62 22.89
C GLY A 440 -3.65 -12.14 23.87
N LEU A 441 -4.12 -11.25 24.72
CA LEU A 441 -5.19 -11.47 25.69
C LEU A 441 -6.26 -10.41 25.50
N ARG A 442 -7.51 -10.81 25.46
CA ARG A 442 -8.67 -9.91 25.56
C ARG A 442 -9.58 -10.36 26.70
N VAL A 443 -9.93 -9.41 27.54
CA VAL A 443 -10.88 -9.63 28.65
C VAL A 443 -11.99 -8.59 28.56
N LYS A 444 -13.23 -9.02 28.70
CA LYS A 444 -14.43 -8.18 28.80
C LYS A 444 -14.96 -8.20 30.23
N PRO A 445 -14.48 -7.29 31.12
CA PRO A 445 -14.98 -7.21 32.48
C PRO A 445 -16.49 -6.93 32.53
N THR A 446 -16.99 -6.20 31.52
CA THR A 446 -18.41 -5.94 31.31
C THR A 446 -18.70 -5.94 29.80
N ASP A 447 -19.97 -5.97 29.41
CA ASP A 447 -20.36 -5.85 28.00
C ASP A 447 -19.91 -4.51 27.36
N ALA A 448 -19.76 -3.48 28.19
CA ALA A 448 -19.36 -2.15 27.75
C ALA A 448 -17.85 -1.93 27.73
N LEU A 449 -17.05 -2.79 28.34
CA LEU A 449 -15.61 -2.59 28.52
C LEU A 449 -14.84 -3.83 28.10
N ALA A 450 -13.86 -3.66 27.20
CA ALA A 450 -12.87 -4.68 26.88
C ALA A 450 -11.46 -4.13 27.12
N LEU A 451 -10.61 -4.97 27.69
CA LEU A 451 -9.18 -4.73 27.89
C LEU A 451 -8.42 -5.69 27.00
N ARG A 452 -7.39 -5.19 26.33
CA ARG A 452 -6.51 -5.98 25.48
C ARG A 452 -5.05 -5.77 25.85
N GLY A 453 -4.25 -6.81 25.70
CA GLY A 453 -2.81 -6.74 25.76
C GLY A 453 -2.19 -7.71 24.78
N ALA A 454 -1.15 -7.28 24.05
CA ALA A 454 -0.47 -8.12 23.09
C ALA A 454 1.03 -7.87 23.06
N VAL A 455 1.79 -8.92 22.72
CA VAL A 455 3.20 -8.87 22.35
C VAL A 455 3.38 -9.58 21.04
N TYR A 456 4.29 -9.09 20.20
CA TYR A 456 4.50 -9.62 18.88
C TYR A 456 5.92 -9.35 18.35
N THR A 457 6.34 -10.20 17.42
CA THR A 457 7.56 -9.98 16.63
C THR A 457 7.26 -9.92 15.16
N GLY A 458 8.19 -9.39 14.39
CA GLY A 458 8.12 -9.31 12.94
C GLY A 458 9.50 -9.18 12.32
N PHE A 459 9.63 -9.49 11.04
CA PHE A 459 10.88 -9.32 10.30
C PHE A 459 10.64 -8.88 8.86
N ARG A 460 11.68 -8.32 8.25
CA ARG A 460 11.70 -7.98 6.82
C ARG A 460 13.11 -8.18 6.25
N VAL A 461 13.22 -9.04 5.26
CA VAL A 461 14.44 -9.16 4.46
C VAL A 461 14.51 -7.98 3.48
N PRO A 462 15.68 -7.33 3.29
CA PRO A 462 15.82 -6.24 2.34
C PRO A 462 15.44 -6.66 0.92
N THR A 463 14.84 -5.74 0.17
CA THR A 463 14.44 -5.97 -1.22
C THR A 463 15.64 -6.07 -2.16
N LEU A 464 15.47 -6.70 -3.33
CA LEU A 464 16.50 -6.78 -4.36
C LEU A 464 17.01 -5.39 -4.80
N ASN A 465 16.09 -4.40 -4.85
CA ASN A 465 16.43 -3.01 -5.12
C ASN A 465 17.32 -2.40 -4.02
N GLU A 466 17.06 -2.68 -2.74
CA GLU A 466 17.87 -2.18 -1.63
C GLU A 466 19.27 -2.81 -1.62
N LEU A 467 19.36 -4.09 -1.93
CA LEU A 467 20.60 -4.85 -1.91
C LEU A 467 21.56 -4.50 -3.07
N TYR A 468 21.04 -4.33 -4.29
CA TYR A 468 21.88 -4.39 -5.47
C TYR A 468 21.88 -3.14 -6.34
N ARG A 469 20.84 -2.28 -6.27
CA ARG A 469 20.67 -1.14 -7.14
C ARG A 469 21.06 0.19 -6.49
N PRO A 470 22.19 0.84 -6.86
CA PRO A 470 22.41 2.26 -6.54
C PRO A 470 21.53 3.14 -7.43
N PHE A 471 21.13 4.30 -6.92
CA PHE A 471 20.36 5.27 -7.72
C PHE A 471 20.82 6.72 -7.46
N ARG A 472 20.51 7.60 -8.40
CA ARG A 472 20.80 9.01 -8.33
C ARG A 472 19.55 9.82 -8.62
N VAL A 473 19.29 10.83 -7.80
CA VAL A 473 18.25 11.84 -8.03
C VAL A 473 18.90 13.21 -7.92
N GLY A 474 18.97 13.94 -9.04
CA GLY A 474 19.69 15.22 -9.10
C GLY A 474 21.16 15.02 -8.72
N ASN A 475 21.60 15.77 -7.71
CA ASN A 475 22.97 15.71 -7.18
C ASN A 475 23.16 14.64 -6.09
N ASP A 476 22.06 14.07 -5.59
CA ASP A 476 22.07 13.06 -4.53
C ASP A 476 22.29 11.66 -5.10
N ILE A 477 23.22 10.92 -4.53
CA ILE A 477 23.46 9.50 -4.83
C ILE A 477 23.11 8.66 -3.61
N THR A 478 22.41 7.57 -3.81
CA THR A 478 22.18 6.54 -2.80
C THR A 478 22.77 5.23 -3.28
N GLU A 479 23.81 4.76 -2.62
CA GLU A 479 24.47 3.49 -2.91
C GLU A 479 23.68 2.32 -2.33
N ALA A 480 23.70 1.21 -3.06
CA ALA A 480 23.19 -0.08 -2.61
C ALA A 480 24.12 -0.72 -1.57
N ASN A 481 23.62 -1.74 -0.87
CA ASN A 481 24.43 -2.49 0.08
C ASN A 481 23.97 -3.96 0.12
N ALA A 482 24.74 -4.84 -0.53
CA ALA A 482 24.47 -6.27 -0.55
C ALA A 482 24.63 -6.95 0.81
N ALA A 483 25.24 -6.27 1.80
CA ALA A 483 25.46 -6.78 3.14
C ALA A 483 24.34 -6.39 4.13
N LEU A 484 23.26 -5.76 3.67
CA LEU A 484 22.12 -5.43 4.53
C LEU A 484 21.58 -6.69 5.22
N LYS A 485 21.34 -6.58 6.52
CA LYS A 485 20.69 -7.60 7.33
C LYS A 485 19.18 -7.46 7.29
N PRO A 486 18.42 -8.51 7.59
CA PRO A 486 16.99 -8.38 7.89
C PRO A 486 16.72 -7.38 9.02
N GLU A 487 15.59 -6.72 8.94
CA GLU A 487 15.05 -5.88 10.01
C GLU A 487 14.22 -6.74 10.95
N HIS A 488 14.30 -6.51 12.27
CA HIS A 488 13.55 -7.25 13.27
C HIS A 488 12.75 -6.30 14.18
N LEU A 489 11.49 -6.62 14.40
CA LEU A 489 10.59 -5.92 15.29
C LEU A 489 10.26 -6.76 16.51
N LEU A 490 10.36 -6.16 17.69
CA LEU A 490 9.71 -6.61 18.91
C LEU A 490 8.79 -5.50 19.41
N GLY A 491 7.50 -5.80 19.53
CA GLY A 491 6.50 -4.84 19.96
C GLY A 491 5.57 -5.39 21.02
N GLY A 492 4.93 -4.46 21.72
CA GLY A 492 3.86 -4.77 22.65
C GLY A 492 2.85 -3.63 22.72
N GLU A 493 1.61 -3.96 23.06
CA GLU A 493 0.53 -2.98 23.19
C GLU A 493 -0.42 -3.35 24.31
N VAL A 494 -1.05 -2.33 24.89
CA VAL A 494 -2.18 -2.45 25.79
C VAL A 494 -3.29 -1.51 25.32
N ALA A 495 -4.53 -1.98 25.38
CA ALA A 495 -5.66 -1.20 24.88
C ALA A 495 -6.89 -1.32 25.76
N VAL A 496 -7.70 -0.27 25.70
CA VAL A 496 -9.02 -0.19 26.31
C VAL A 496 -10.05 0.11 25.22
N GLU A 497 -11.08 -0.69 25.12
CA GLU A 497 -12.25 -0.45 24.28
C GLU A 497 -13.44 -0.20 25.19
N TRP A 498 -14.09 0.94 25.02
CA TRP A 498 -15.24 1.33 25.82
C TRP A 498 -16.43 1.67 24.96
N GLN A 499 -17.48 0.84 25.06
CA GLN A 499 -18.80 1.09 24.49
C GLN A 499 -19.61 1.90 25.52
N ALA A 500 -19.39 3.22 25.56
CA ALA A 500 -19.99 4.12 26.56
C ALA A 500 -21.52 4.17 26.47
N SER A 501 -22.07 3.96 25.26
CA SER A 501 -23.49 3.80 24.98
C SER A 501 -23.69 2.95 23.73
N GLN A 502 -24.91 2.64 23.35
CA GLN A 502 -25.20 1.95 22.08
C GLN A 502 -24.75 2.76 20.85
N THR A 503 -24.53 4.06 21.01
CA THR A 503 -24.20 4.98 19.93
C THR A 503 -22.80 5.57 20.02
N PHE A 504 -22.05 5.32 21.10
CA PHE A 504 -20.70 5.89 21.28
C PHE A 504 -19.69 4.82 21.71
N ARG A 505 -18.65 4.69 20.91
CA ARG A 505 -17.49 3.80 21.14
C ARG A 505 -16.19 4.62 21.18
N LEU A 506 -15.31 4.25 22.09
CA LEU A 506 -13.98 4.82 22.23
C LEU A 506 -12.96 3.67 22.37
N SER A 507 -11.84 3.75 21.66
CA SER A 507 -10.70 2.84 21.84
C SER A 507 -9.43 3.65 22.05
N GLY A 508 -8.57 3.22 22.97
CA GLY A 508 -7.25 3.78 23.20
C GLY A 508 -6.21 2.66 23.31
N THR A 509 -5.09 2.78 22.62
CA THR A 509 -4.01 1.80 22.58
C THR A 509 -2.69 2.48 22.82
N GLY A 510 -2.00 2.12 23.90
CA GLY A 510 -0.58 2.46 24.11
C GLY A 510 0.31 1.36 23.57
N PHE A 511 1.39 1.69 22.87
CA PHE A 511 2.31 0.71 22.29
C PHE A 511 3.77 1.13 22.44
N LEU A 512 4.63 0.12 22.42
CA LEU A 512 6.08 0.29 22.39
C LEU A 512 6.65 -0.69 21.37
N ASN A 513 7.35 -0.17 20.37
CA ASN A 513 8.01 -0.96 19.33
C ASN A 513 9.52 -0.73 19.36
N ARG A 514 10.29 -1.81 19.19
CA ARG A 514 11.75 -1.81 19.03
C ARG A 514 12.04 -2.40 17.65
N LEU A 515 12.71 -1.62 16.82
CA LEU A 515 13.18 -2.05 15.49
C LEU A 515 14.70 -2.16 15.50
N GLU A 516 15.20 -3.35 15.32
CA GLU A 516 16.62 -3.64 15.18
C GLU A 516 17.00 -3.75 13.71
N ASP A 517 18.23 -3.35 13.40
CA ASP A 517 18.80 -3.37 12.05
C ASP A 517 17.94 -2.63 10.99
N ALA A 518 17.31 -1.51 11.38
CA ALA A 518 16.42 -0.73 10.48
C ALA A 518 17.15 -0.26 9.21
N VAL A 519 16.66 -0.63 8.04
CA VAL A 519 17.23 -0.18 6.76
C VAL A 519 16.87 1.28 6.52
N SER A 520 17.89 2.14 6.43
CA SER A 520 17.77 3.57 6.21
C SER A 520 18.78 4.07 5.17
N ASN A 521 18.44 5.20 4.53
CA ASN A 521 19.36 5.92 3.64
C ASN A 521 20.27 6.81 4.49
N VAL A 522 21.41 6.28 4.93
CA VAL A 522 22.34 6.96 5.84
C VAL A 522 23.26 7.88 5.05
N THR A 523 23.33 9.14 5.45
CA THR A 523 24.26 10.12 4.87
C THR A 523 25.69 9.78 5.24
N ILE A 524 26.55 9.55 4.23
CA ILE A 524 27.96 9.20 4.37
C ILE A 524 28.91 10.23 3.76
N GLY A 525 28.40 11.23 3.05
CA GLY A 525 29.18 12.32 2.48
C GLY A 525 28.31 13.47 1.98
N VAL A 526 28.87 14.66 2.02
CA VAL A 526 28.24 15.90 1.51
C VAL A 526 29.22 16.54 0.52
N GLY A 527 28.72 16.87 -0.67
CA GLY A 527 29.54 17.52 -1.71
C GLY A 527 29.84 19.01 -1.43
N PRO A 528 30.85 19.58 -2.14
CA PRO A 528 31.60 18.95 -3.21
C PRO A 528 32.73 18.03 -2.70
N GLY A 529 32.88 16.85 -3.30
CA GLY A 529 33.95 15.92 -2.95
C GLY A 529 33.87 14.59 -3.70
N THR A 530 34.96 13.81 -3.63
CA THR A 530 34.99 12.44 -4.18
C THR A 530 34.99 11.44 -3.04
N PHE A 531 34.07 10.49 -3.09
CA PHE A 531 33.81 9.50 -2.05
C PHE A 531 33.93 8.07 -2.61
N ASN A 532 34.19 7.13 -1.73
CA ASN A 532 34.19 5.71 -2.03
C ASN A 532 33.24 4.97 -1.03
N PRO A 533 32.17 4.31 -1.50
CA PRO A 533 31.66 4.31 -2.87
C PRO A 533 31.03 5.65 -3.26
N GLY A 534 30.54 5.81 -4.49
CA GLY A 534 29.72 6.95 -4.93
C GLY A 534 30.39 7.88 -5.94
N GLY A 535 31.73 7.99 -5.93
CA GLY A 535 32.45 8.88 -6.86
C GLY A 535 32.32 10.36 -6.51
N PHE A 536 32.32 11.24 -7.51
CA PHE A 536 32.23 12.67 -7.31
C PHE A 536 30.79 13.13 -7.04
N ILE A 537 30.60 13.84 -5.91
CA ILE A 537 29.37 14.49 -5.51
C ILE A 537 29.57 16.00 -5.68
N PRO A 538 28.74 16.70 -6.47
CA PRO A 538 28.86 18.13 -6.66
C PRO A 538 28.41 18.91 -5.41
N ALA A 539 28.64 20.23 -5.40
CA ALA A 539 28.13 21.11 -4.36
C ALA A 539 26.59 21.02 -4.28
N GLY A 540 26.06 21.01 -3.07
CA GLY A 540 24.62 20.83 -2.81
C GLY A 540 24.11 19.39 -2.98
N GLY A 541 24.98 18.43 -3.30
CA GLY A 541 24.62 17.02 -3.37
C GLY A 541 25.00 16.26 -2.10
N VAL A 542 24.33 15.14 -1.86
CA VAL A 542 24.53 14.25 -0.72
C VAL A 542 24.78 12.83 -1.22
N LEU A 543 25.81 12.19 -0.65
CA LEU A 543 26.00 10.77 -0.81
C LEU A 543 25.39 10.02 0.38
N ARG A 544 24.48 9.12 0.08
CA ARG A 544 23.89 8.19 1.04
C ARG A 544 24.26 6.74 0.68
N GLN A 545 24.19 5.89 1.66
CA GLN A 545 24.23 4.44 1.47
C GLN A 545 23.09 3.81 2.27
N ARG A 546 22.47 2.77 1.73
CA ARG A 546 21.54 1.96 2.50
C ARG A 546 22.33 1.19 3.57
N ARG A 547 22.00 1.44 4.83
CA ARG A 547 22.63 0.83 6.00
C ARG A 547 21.61 0.40 7.02
N ASN A 548 21.96 -0.60 7.81
CA ASN A 548 21.18 -0.94 8.99
C ASN A 548 21.49 0.05 10.11
N VAL A 549 20.46 0.62 10.71
CA VAL A 549 20.52 1.39 11.97
C VAL A 549 20.26 0.42 13.10
N ASP A 550 21.16 0.37 14.08
CA ASP A 550 21.21 -0.74 15.05
C ASP A 550 19.95 -0.87 15.90
N LEU A 551 19.37 0.25 16.35
CA LEU A 551 18.15 0.24 17.18
C LEU A 551 17.36 1.53 17.04
N VAL A 552 16.08 1.38 16.72
CA VAL A 552 15.06 2.42 16.83
C VAL A 552 14.04 2.02 17.87
N VAL A 553 13.64 2.96 18.73
CA VAL A 553 12.59 2.77 19.74
C VAL A 553 11.45 3.73 19.43
N ALA A 554 10.24 3.20 19.33
CA ALA A 554 9.04 3.95 18.96
C ALA A 554 7.92 3.74 19.99
N PRO A 555 7.90 4.51 21.07
CA PRO A 555 6.73 4.60 21.94
C PRO A 555 5.60 5.36 21.21
N GLY A 556 4.36 5.00 21.51
CA GLY A 556 3.24 5.70 20.90
C GLY A 556 1.90 5.40 21.57
N PHE A 557 0.92 6.18 21.14
CA PHE A 557 -0.45 6.07 21.56
C PHE A 557 -1.38 6.31 20.39
N GLU A 558 -2.41 5.47 20.26
CA GLU A 558 -3.45 5.56 19.25
C GLU A 558 -4.81 5.61 19.91
N ALA A 559 -5.71 6.48 19.44
CA ALA A 559 -7.08 6.55 19.89
C ALA A 559 -8.03 6.62 18.71
N THR A 560 -9.18 5.96 18.80
CA THR A 560 -10.26 6.05 17.83
C THR A 560 -11.59 6.22 18.54
N SER A 561 -12.50 6.97 17.93
CA SER A 561 -13.86 7.17 18.42
C SER A 561 -14.88 7.07 17.29
N GLU A 562 -16.02 6.48 17.57
CA GLU A 562 -17.18 6.41 16.71
C GLU A 562 -18.41 6.85 17.50
N TRP A 563 -19.16 7.79 16.94
CA TRP A 563 -20.32 8.36 17.60
C TRP A 563 -21.48 8.53 16.62
N GLN A 564 -22.52 7.72 16.77
CA GLN A 564 -23.81 7.93 16.12
C GLN A 564 -24.60 8.96 16.94
N LEU A 565 -24.39 10.25 16.68
CA LEU A 565 -24.98 11.35 17.47
C LEU A 565 -26.51 11.33 17.41
N ILE A 566 -27.05 11.15 16.19
CA ILE A 566 -28.45 10.88 15.89
C ILE A 566 -28.49 9.88 14.72
N PRO A 567 -29.61 9.22 14.42
CA PRO A 567 -29.67 8.24 13.30
C PRO A 567 -29.21 8.77 11.95
N ALA A 568 -29.28 10.09 11.75
CA ALA A 568 -28.86 10.75 10.51
C ALA A 568 -27.43 11.31 10.54
N LEU A 569 -26.71 11.29 11.68
CA LEU A 569 -25.42 11.94 11.83
C LEU A 569 -24.44 11.05 12.61
N SER A 570 -23.37 10.64 11.96
CA SER A 570 -22.24 9.93 12.58
C SER A 570 -20.97 10.77 12.56
N LEU A 571 -20.17 10.64 13.60
CA LEU A 571 -18.88 11.28 13.78
C LEU A 571 -17.83 10.20 14.01
N ARG A 572 -16.64 10.39 13.46
CA ARG A 572 -15.47 9.55 13.70
C ARG A 572 -14.27 10.43 14.08
N GLY A 573 -13.43 9.92 14.93
CA GLY A 573 -12.17 10.55 15.29
C GLY A 573 -11.06 9.54 15.41
N GLY A 574 -9.87 9.91 14.98
CA GLY A 574 -8.68 9.11 15.10
C GLY A 574 -7.47 9.99 15.45
N TYR A 575 -6.62 9.51 16.31
CA TYR A 575 -5.39 10.19 16.72
C TYR A 575 -4.26 9.19 16.86
N LEU A 576 -3.08 9.53 16.35
CA LEU A 576 -1.83 8.82 16.56
C LEU A 576 -0.77 9.77 17.08
N PHE A 577 -0.13 9.39 18.16
CA PHE A 577 1.17 9.90 18.59
C PHE A 577 2.21 8.80 18.45
N THR A 578 3.39 9.10 17.90
CA THR A 578 4.54 8.19 17.86
C THR A 578 5.84 8.97 17.86
N HIS A 579 6.86 8.47 18.58
CA HIS A 579 8.16 9.13 18.71
C HIS A 579 9.31 8.15 18.39
N PRO A 580 9.53 7.80 17.09
CA PRO A 580 10.53 6.81 16.68
C PRO A 580 11.93 7.41 16.68
N THR A 581 12.68 7.16 17.74
CA THR A 581 14.03 7.70 17.98
C THR A 581 15.09 6.65 17.70
N ILE A 582 16.17 7.04 17.02
CA ILE A 582 17.37 6.23 16.84
C ILE A 582 18.16 6.21 18.14
N GLU A 583 18.12 5.10 18.87
CA GLU A 583 18.82 4.94 20.14
C GLU A 583 20.26 4.48 19.94
N ARG A 584 20.51 3.62 18.95
CA ARG A 584 21.84 3.12 18.60
C ARG A 584 22.06 3.15 17.10
N ALA A 585 23.21 3.64 16.69
CA ALA A 585 23.69 3.64 15.32
C ALA A 585 25.22 3.64 15.32
N ALA A 586 25.82 3.03 14.26
CA ALA A 586 27.24 3.10 14.01
C ALA A 586 27.71 4.54 13.79
N GLU A 587 26.89 5.37 13.11
CA GLU A 587 27.10 6.79 12.92
C GLU A 587 26.60 7.57 14.16
N PRO A 588 27.50 8.17 14.98
CA PRO A 588 27.09 8.87 16.20
C PRO A 588 26.14 10.04 15.97
N ALA A 589 26.22 10.67 14.79
CA ALA A 589 25.36 11.81 14.43
C ALA A 589 23.88 11.45 14.28
N LEU A 590 23.53 10.17 14.12
CA LEU A 590 22.16 9.69 14.04
C LEU A 590 21.52 9.46 15.41
N ARG A 591 22.30 9.30 16.47
CA ARG A 591 21.78 8.99 17.81
C ARG A 591 20.92 10.13 18.34
N GLY A 592 19.74 9.81 18.85
CA GLY A 592 18.74 10.77 19.31
C GLY A 592 17.96 11.47 18.18
N LYS A 593 18.19 11.12 16.92
CA LYS A 593 17.42 11.66 15.79
C LYS A 593 16.11 10.88 15.63
N LEU A 594 15.07 11.60 15.19
CA LEU A 594 13.82 10.99 14.73
C LEU A 594 14.03 10.31 13.36
N LEU A 595 13.33 9.22 13.13
CA LEU A 595 13.28 8.65 11.79
C LEU A 595 12.73 9.66 10.78
N ALA A 596 13.38 9.77 9.63
CA ALA A 596 12.93 10.63 8.55
C ALA A 596 11.53 10.24 8.06
N GLN A 597 10.79 11.19 7.49
CA GLN A 597 9.44 11.00 6.93
C GLN A 597 8.38 10.53 7.96
N THR A 598 8.59 10.80 9.24
CA THR A 598 7.69 10.39 10.32
C THR A 598 7.16 11.63 11.06
N PRO A 599 5.87 11.95 10.93
CA PRO A 599 5.21 12.94 11.79
C PRO A 599 4.96 12.34 13.17
N GLU A 600 5.14 13.15 14.23
CA GLU A 600 4.89 12.69 15.60
C GLU A 600 3.39 12.64 15.93
N HIS A 601 2.62 13.59 15.41
CA HIS A 601 1.18 13.68 15.63
C HIS A 601 0.40 13.60 14.32
N VAL A 602 -0.59 12.72 14.29
CA VAL A 602 -1.57 12.65 13.20
C VAL A 602 -2.96 12.64 13.82
N PHE A 603 -3.83 13.47 13.29
CA PHE A 603 -5.25 13.48 13.64
C PHE A 603 -6.08 13.24 12.38
N THR A 604 -7.14 12.43 12.50
CA THR A 604 -8.17 12.24 11.46
C THR A 604 -9.54 12.44 12.08
N GLY A 605 -10.46 13.01 11.32
CA GLY A 605 -11.85 13.17 11.75
C GLY A 605 -12.79 13.00 10.57
N GLY A 606 -13.95 12.42 10.81
CA GLY A 606 -14.96 12.18 9.79
C GLY A 606 -16.37 12.55 10.28
N VAL A 607 -17.17 13.08 9.38
CA VAL A 607 -18.60 13.38 9.58
C VAL A 607 -19.37 12.77 8.43
N GLU A 608 -20.40 12.00 8.73
CA GLU A 608 -21.39 11.55 7.76
C GLU A 608 -22.78 12.04 8.20
N TRP A 609 -23.45 12.77 7.33
CA TRP A 609 -24.77 13.33 7.60
C TRP A 609 -25.75 12.96 6.48
N LYS A 610 -26.83 12.30 6.85
CA LYS A 610 -27.95 11.90 5.98
C LYS A 610 -29.21 12.75 6.30
N PRO A 611 -29.29 14.02 5.82
CA PRO A 611 -30.44 14.88 6.12
C PRO A 611 -31.77 14.31 5.63
N THR A 612 -31.73 13.54 4.54
CA THR A 612 -32.86 12.76 4.01
C THR A 612 -32.35 11.39 3.51
N ALA A 613 -33.25 10.51 3.12
CA ALA A 613 -32.90 9.22 2.53
C ALA A 613 -32.11 9.35 1.21
N GLN A 614 -32.22 10.50 0.52
CA GLN A 614 -31.61 10.74 -0.79
C GLN A 614 -30.27 11.48 -0.71
N TRP A 615 -30.00 12.20 0.37
CA TRP A 615 -28.82 13.04 0.49
C TRP A 615 -27.84 12.47 1.52
N LEU A 616 -26.59 12.45 1.15
CA LEU A 616 -25.46 12.14 2.03
C LEU A 616 -24.39 13.22 1.89
N VAL A 617 -23.99 13.77 3.01
CA VAL A 617 -22.82 14.65 3.14
C VAL A 617 -21.76 13.88 3.89
N SER A 618 -20.57 13.74 3.31
CA SER A 618 -19.38 13.18 3.96
C SER A 618 -18.32 14.27 4.03
N ALA A 619 -17.69 14.45 5.18
CA ALA A 619 -16.55 15.34 5.33
C ALA A 619 -15.46 14.64 6.14
N GLN A 620 -14.22 14.83 5.75
CA GLN A 620 -13.06 14.27 6.44
C GLN A 620 -12.01 15.36 6.64
N VAL A 621 -11.35 15.35 7.79
CA VAL A 621 -10.23 16.23 8.11
C VAL A 621 -9.02 15.38 8.47
N ARG A 622 -7.86 15.76 7.99
CA ARG A 622 -6.58 15.19 8.41
C ARG A 622 -5.61 16.30 8.77
N TYR A 623 -5.04 16.20 9.96
CA TYR A 623 -3.85 16.93 10.37
C TYR A 623 -2.65 16.00 10.39
N SER A 624 -1.52 16.43 9.88
CA SER A 624 -0.23 15.76 10.01
C SER A 624 0.81 16.77 10.46
N ASP A 625 1.50 16.45 11.54
CA ASP A 625 2.55 17.29 12.09
C ASP A 625 3.75 17.41 11.12
N ARG A 626 4.67 18.34 11.44
CA ARG A 626 5.96 18.43 10.77
C ARG A 626 6.68 17.09 10.78
N GLN A 627 7.53 16.89 9.79
CA GLN A 627 8.43 15.74 9.75
C GLN A 627 9.78 16.16 9.14
N PHE A 628 10.78 15.34 9.27
CA PHE A 628 12.07 15.56 8.66
C PHE A 628 12.20 14.82 7.33
N GLU A 629 12.78 15.47 6.33
CA GLU A 629 13.08 14.89 5.02
C GLU A 629 14.27 13.93 5.10
N ASP A 630 15.24 14.22 5.96
CA ASP A 630 16.55 13.56 6.01
C ASP A 630 16.85 12.93 7.38
N ASP A 631 17.81 12.00 7.37
CA ASP A 631 18.31 11.27 8.52
C ASP A 631 18.99 12.15 9.57
N GLN A 632 19.47 13.35 9.18
CA GLN A 632 20.13 14.30 10.09
C GLN A 632 19.13 15.23 10.79
N ASN A 633 17.83 15.15 10.49
CA ASN A 633 16.77 16.04 10.95
C ASN A 633 17.05 17.54 10.64
N SER A 634 17.68 17.79 9.51
CA SER A 634 18.09 19.14 9.10
C SER A 634 17.08 19.85 8.23
N ARG A 635 16.27 19.10 7.46
CA ARG A 635 15.28 19.61 6.54
C ARG A 635 13.87 19.28 7.01
N VAL A 636 13.15 20.31 7.41
CA VAL A 636 11.79 20.20 7.93
C VAL A 636 10.79 20.31 6.78
N LEU A 637 9.84 19.41 6.72
CA LEU A 637 8.59 19.52 5.95
C LEU A 637 7.50 20.06 6.88
N ALA A 638 6.80 21.10 6.45
CA ALA A 638 5.79 21.80 7.22
C ALA A 638 4.62 20.89 7.63
N PRO A 639 3.97 21.13 8.79
CA PRO A 639 2.71 20.49 9.12
C PRO A 639 1.60 20.97 8.16
N PHE A 640 0.55 20.17 8.01
CA PHE A 640 -0.58 20.54 7.16
C PHE A 640 -1.90 20.01 7.71
N THR A 641 -3.00 20.67 7.29
CA THR A 641 -4.37 20.21 7.51
C THR A 641 -5.10 20.19 6.18
N THR A 642 -5.72 19.07 5.83
CA THR A 642 -6.63 18.96 4.69
C THR A 642 -8.04 18.70 5.15
N VAL A 643 -9.00 19.18 4.38
CA VAL A 643 -10.42 18.90 4.53
C VAL A 643 -10.94 18.40 3.19
N ASP A 644 -11.58 17.25 3.20
CA ASP A 644 -12.18 16.63 2.02
C ASP A 644 -13.67 16.50 2.24
N VAL A 645 -14.50 16.81 1.22
CA VAL A 645 -15.95 16.82 1.32
C VAL A 645 -16.58 16.13 0.11
N ALA A 646 -17.62 15.33 0.35
CA ALA A 646 -18.48 14.82 -0.71
C ALA A 646 -19.95 15.11 -0.40
N LEU A 647 -20.69 15.51 -1.44
CA LEU A 647 -22.14 15.64 -1.43
C LEU A 647 -22.70 14.67 -2.46
N ARG A 648 -23.42 13.65 -2.00
CA ARG A 648 -24.06 12.64 -2.84
C ARG A 648 -25.58 12.81 -2.82
N TYR A 649 -26.19 12.63 -3.99
CA TYR A 649 -27.65 12.59 -4.19
C TYR A 649 -28.06 11.30 -4.89
N ASP A 650 -28.86 10.48 -4.24
CA ASP A 650 -29.46 9.28 -4.80
C ASP A 650 -30.78 9.65 -5.47
N PHE A 651 -30.73 9.92 -6.79
CA PHE A 651 -31.90 10.36 -7.57
C PHE A 651 -32.85 9.21 -7.93
N SER A 652 -32.41 7.98 -7.77
CA SER A 652 -33.23 6.76 -7.89
C SER A 652 -32.63 5.63 -7.07
N ALA A 653 -33.35 4.50 -6.93
CA ALA A 653 -32.83 3.28 -6.31
C ALA A 653 -31.59 2.70 -7.05
N ARG A 654 -31.37 3.08 -8.31
CA ARG A 654 -30.29 2.58 -9.17
C ARG A 654 -29.27 3.65 -9.55
N GLY A 655 -29.56 4.92 -9.29
CA GLY A 655 -28.71 6.02 -9.76
C GLY A 655 -28.34 7.02 -8.69
N SER A 656 -27.09 7.43 -8.67
CA SER A 656 -26.58 8.48 -7.78
C SER A 656 -25.62 9.41 -8.51
N ALA A 657 -25.56 10.65 -8.02
CA ALA A 657 -24.56 11.64 -8.42
C ALA A 657 -23.85 12.17 -7.17
N ALA A 658 -22.56 12.47 -7.27
CA ALA A 658 -21.80 13.03 -6.18
C ALA A 658 -20.87 14.15 -6.67
N ILE A 659 -20.77 15.22 -5.90
CA ILE A 659 -19.70 16.22 -6.03
C ILE A 659 -18.69 15.91 -4.92
N ARG A 660 -17.43 15.78 -5.29
CA ARG A 660 -16.32 15.53 -4.36
C ARG A 660 -15.31 16.68 -4.44
N VAL A 661 -14.83 17.09 -3.29
CA VAL A 661 -13.78 18.12 -3.19
C VAL A 661 -12.71 17.59 -2.24
N GLU A 662 -11.57 17.26 -2.76
CA GLU A 662 -10.38 16.90 -1.98
C GLU A 662 -9.53 18.16 -1.76
N ASN A 663 -8.92 18.29 -0.57
CA ASN A 663 -8.16 19.46 -0.16
C ASN A 663 -8.97 20.78 -0.35
N LEU A 664 -10.16 20.85 0.23
CA LEU A 664 -11.10 21.98 0.11
C LEU A 664 -10.46 23.32 0.42
N LEU A 665 -9.53 23.36 1.39
CA LEU A 665 -8.85 24.56 1.83
C LEU A 665 -7.68 24.98 0.92
N ASP A 666 -7.37 24.18 -0.10
CA ASP A 666 -6.23 24.37 -1.00
C ASP A 666 -4.90 24.51 -0.25
N THR A 667 -4.75 23.72 0.80
CA THR A 667 -3.55 23.70 1.64
C THR A 667 -2.36 23.16 0.85
N GLU A 668 -1.25 23.89 0.82
CA GLU A 668 0.00 23.40 0.26
C GLU A 668 0.59 22.31 1.15
N ILE A 669 0.88 21.15 0.57
CA ILE A 669 1.42 19.98 1.25
C ILE A 669 2.86 19.78 0.79
N GLU A 670 3.84 20.10 1.61
CA GLU A 670 5.24 19.79 1.30
C GLU A 670 5.45 18.26 1.32
N THR A 671 5.79 17.68 0.16
CA THR A 671 5.99 16.22 0.01
C THR A 671 7.47 15.83 -0.02
N GLY A 672 8.35 16.77 -0.24
CA GLY A 672 9.80 16.60 -0.26
C GLY A 672 10.54 17.90 -0.25
N LYS A 673 11.79 17.87 0.24
CA LYS A 673 12.69 19.03 0.27
C LYS A 673 14.11 18.59 -0.03
N SER A 674 14.66 19.02 -1.18
CA SER A 674 16.02 18.66 -1.57
C SER A 674 17.08 19.40 -0.74
N ALA A 675 18.34 19.02 -0.88
CA ALA A 675 19.43 19.63 -0.12
C ALA A 675 19.70 21.10 -0.51
N ASP A 676 19.37 21.51 -1.73
CA ASP A 676 19.44 22.89 -2.23
C ASP A 676 18.17 23.69 -1.93
N GLY A 677 17.21 23.13 -1.18
CA GLY A 677 16.02 23.81 -0.70
C GLY A 677 14.83 23.78 -1.64
N LEU A 678 14.88 23.05 -2.76
CA LEU A 678 13.75 22.88 -3.66
C LEU A 678 12.63 22.08 -2.98
N ILE A 679 11.42 22.62 -2.98
CA ILE A 679 10.24 22.03 -2.32
C ILE A 679 9.36 21.34 -3.36
N SER A 680 9.07 20.08 -3.12
CA SER A 680 8.03 19.34 -3.85
C SER A 680 6.72 19.41 -3.08
N ILE A 681 5.60 19.58 -3.80
CA ILE A 681 4.27 19.72 -3.22
C ILE A 681 3.32 18.59 -3.65
N GLY A 682 2.31 18.36 -2.84
CA GLY A 682 1.20 17.44 -3.08
C GLY A 682 0.08 18.04 -3.93
N PRO A 683 -1.04 17.29 -4.12
CA PRO A 683 -2.15 17.76 -4.94
C PRO A 683 -2.80 19.03 -4.35
N PRO A 684 -3.09 20.06 -5.19
CA PRO A 684 -3.92 21.18 -4.82
C PRO A 684 -5.37 20.72 -4.65
N ARG A 685 -6.30 21.66 -4.43
CA ARG A 685 -7.73 21.35 -4.36
C ARG A 685 -8.21 20.66 -5.64
N GLN A 686 -8.80 19.47 -5.48
CA GLN A 686 -9.38 18.67 -6.54
C GLN A 686 -10.90 18.66 -6.42
N VAL A 687 -11.60 18.94 -7.52
CA VAL A 687 -13.07 18.93 -7.58
C VAL A 687 -13.50 17.95 -8.66
N SER A 688 -14.41 17.04 -8.34
CA SER A 688 -14.95 16.10 -9.32
C SER A 688 -16.47 15.93 -9.18
N LEU A 689 -17.11 15.64 -10.31
CA LEU A 689 -18.50 15.21 -10.40
C LEU A 689 -18.51 13.75 -10.83
N GLN A 690 -19.19 12.91 -10.06
CA GLN A 690 -19.31 11.48 -10.30
C GLN A 690 -20.77 11.12 -10.53
N VAL A 691 -21.03 10.21 -11.45
CA VAL A 691 -22.35 9.60 -11.67
C VAL A 691 -22.18 8.09 -11.67
N ARG A 692 -23.03 7.41 -10.93
CA ARG A 692 -23.11 5.94 -10.88
C ARG A 692 -24.51 5.47 -11.26
N TRP A 693 -24.53 4.39 -12.03
CA TRP A 693 -25.77 3.71 -12.38
C TRP A 693 -25.62 2.20 -12.18
N GLN A 694 -26.61 1.62 -11.50
CA GLN A 694 -26.70 0.18 -11.25
C GLN A 694 -27.82 -0.40 -12.15
N LEU A 695 -27.51 -1.44 -12.89
CA LEU A 695 -28.41 -2.11 -13.85
C LEU A 695 -29.22 -3.23 -13.17
#